data_45b95a5adf521af698bfc12c6b96ccb0
#
_entry.id   45b95a5adf521af698bfc12c6b96ccb0
#
_cell.length_a   1.000
_cell.length_b   1.000
_cell.length_c   1.000
_cell.angle_alpha   90.00
_cell.angle_beta   90.00
_cell.angle_gamma   90.00
#
_symmetry.space_group_name_H-M   'P 1'
#
loop_
_entity.id
_entity.type
_entity.pdbx_description
1 polymer ?
#
loop_
_entity_poly.entity_id
_entity_poly.type
_entity_poly.pdbx_seq_one_letter_code
_entity_poly.pdbx_strand_id
1 'polypeptide(L)'
;MKKLLLFVTITLFGFNGIFAQHNIGYDGKNYYFTDRLLVVLEQNSYSENGNSVILENSLNKSLQTFAPASIKKMFNIKAKESASGSLLNRVYLMEFSNNIDIKLFAAKIGKLKGIEIVEPYYLNESFYTPNDPSFAQQYALSKINAADAWDITKGDKSIIIGIVDTGVDWDHPDLAANIWTNPNEIANNGIDDDNNGMIDDIRGWDFGGLTGVPDNDPMEDRPDHGTLVAGCAAAVTDNGVGISGIGYNSTIMPVKTSQDNIRTDTGKALISYGYQGILYAAENGASVINCSWGNYAYSTINSTIIEYIITVLNISVVAAMGNDNLDATMYPANYKGVLSVSATSTDDTRSSFSNYGYGVDVCAPGTAILSTWMNDVYTSASGTSLSSPIVAGLCALVKNKFPLYTALQVNEQVRTNCDDIYSVNSAYDKKLGRGRINAFNAVNNVNSKSLRLYQYEIEETTNDGVYKPGENLKLTVHLLNYLAPLPLVNVSVSTSSPYATITSNSFSASSIGMLEIFDNGNSRFSIDLANNTPANTTIDLVLNYSSTGYTDFEVIQILVNPTFATQTTDNIEFTVTNKGTIGFNDYPDNNQGIGFKLSNSSNLLFEGGLLFGTSSSKVVDCLRGTNPDVANSDLSNVLPFILSVPGLFADVQGHMVINDDNAGSNKIGTQITLDTYTYNETGLDYSAIFRYVFKNTSGSDISDFYAGLFFDWDIDESTSGNNTAYYDTEFKCAIFSHPTLNYYVGMGLGWKWGSDNFYAIKNDGSDGGINIYDNFTKQEKWTALSSGLSKTTAGPGDVSGVISAGPFSIPSQGEREIAIVVTLAPSIDQLKESIELGRAKYFQLPTAVDEETNINPVIFNLEQNFPNPFNPITSIKFSLPTSGYTQLKIYDVLGNEIKTLINGDLEKGIHSFTWDATNNKNQKVVSGIYIYELKSNGLRISKKMTLLK
;
A
#
# COMPACT_ATOMS: atom_id res chain seq x y z
N MET A 1 0.69 37.13 -56.45
CA MET A 1 -0.75 36.73 -56.36
C MET A 1 -1.17 36.81 -54.92
N LYS A 2 -2.02 37.80 -54.62
CA LYS A 2 -2.48 38.11 -53.25
C LYS A 2 -3.44 37.04 -52.77
N LYS A 3 -3.21 36.41 -51.64
CA LYS A 3 -4.21 35.62 -50.90
C LYS A 3 -4.89 36.54 -49.87
N LEU A 4 -6.16 36.71 -50.06
CA LEU A 4 -7.08 37.46 -49.25
C LEU A 4 -7.36 36.68 -47.97
N LEU A 5 -7.00 37.25 -46.83
CA LEU A 5 -7.39 36.73 -45.51
C LEU A 5 -8.81 37.25 -45.22
N LEU A 6 -9.78 36.39 -45.18
CA LEU A 6 -11.14 36.71 -44.73
C LEU A 6 -11.18 36.59 -43.21
N PHE A 7 -11.24 37.70 -42.47
CA PHE A 7 -11.57 37.74 -41.05
C PHE A 7 -13.09 37.59 -40.92
N VAL A 8 -13.54 36.47 -40.42
CA VAL A 8 -14.93 36.31 -39.96
C VAL A 8 -15.02 36.80 -38.53
N THR A 9 -15.57 37.96 -38.33
CA THR A 9 -15.90 38.49 -37.00
C THR A 9 -17.17 37.82 -36.55
N ILE A 10 -17.08 36.83 -35.65
CA ILE A 10 -18.25 36.29 -34.97
C ILE A 10 -18.62 37.28 -33.87
N THR A 11 -19.70 38.01 -34.11
CA THR A 11 -20.33 38.83 -33.07
C THR A 11 -21.09 37.88 -32.14
N LEU A 12 -20.48 37.62 -30.98
CA LEU A 12 -21.21 36.99 -29.87
C LEU A 12 -22.28 37.98 -29.39
N PHE A 13 -23.50 37.70 -29.72
CA PHE A 13 -24.64 38.26 -29.01
C PHE A 13 -24.65 37.66 -27.63
N GLY A 14 -24.06 38.34 -26.67
CA GLY A 14 -24.22 38.03 -25.25
C GLY A 14 -25.72 38.21 -24.92
N PHE A 15 -26.40 37.10 -24.67
CA PHE A 15 -27.59 37.12 -23.84
C PHE A 15 -27.14 37.45 -22.40
N ASN A 16 -27.02 38.73 -22.11
CA ASN A 16 -27.04 39.20 -20.72
C ASN A 16 -28.49 39.09 -20.22
N GLY A 17 -28.93 37.88 -19.89
CA GLY A 17 -30.00 37.71 -18.93
C GLY A 17 -29.51 38.28 -17.61
N ILE A 18 -30.08 39.45 -17.23
CA ILE A 18 -29.93 40.00 -15.88
C ILE A 18 -30.57 38.99 -14.92
N PHE A 19 -29.87 37.94 -14.55
CA PHE A 19 -30.16 37.22 -13.33
C PHE A 19 -29.87 38.19 -12.20
N ALA A 20 -30.92 38.69 -11.57
CA ALA A 20 -30.80 39.43 -10.32
C ALA A 20 -30.04 38.49 -9.39
N GLN A 21 -28.83 38.91 -8.97
CA GLN A 21 -27.98 38.17 -8.04
C GLN A 21 -28.75 38.12 -6.74
N HIS A 22 -29.44 37.02 -6.48
CA HIS A 22 -30.13 36.84 -5.24
C HIS A 22 -29.12 36.66 -4.12
N ASN A 23 -29.31 37.41 -3.05
CA ASN A 23 -28.47 37.39 -1.87
C ASN A 23 -28.81 36.14 -1.05
N ILE A 24 -28.12 35.02 -1.28
CA ILE A 24 -28.33 33.73 -0.62
C ILE A 24 -27.19 33.44 0.34
N GLY A 25 -27.51 33.04 1.57
CA GLY A 25 -26.59 32.54 2.57
C GLY A 25 -26.81 31.04 2.82
N TYR A 26 -25.77 30.35 3.33
CA TYR A 26 -25.84 28.96 3.76
C TYR A 26 -25.28 28.83 5.17
N ASP A 27 -25.94 28.08 6.04
CA ASP A 27 -25.55 27.98 7.47
C ASP A 27 -24.92 26.62 7.85
N GLY A 28 -24.56 25.83 6.84
CA GLY A 28 -24.05 24.47 7.03
C GLY A 28 -25.16 23.40 6.95
N LYS A 29 -26.44 23.80 6.89
CA LYS A 29 -27.59 22.91 6.74
C LYS A 29 -28.67 23.46 5.83
N ASN A 30 -28.93 24.80 5.85
CA ASN A 30 -30.04 25.39 5.14
C ASN A 30 -29.60 26.61 4.37
N TYR A 31 -30.17 26.79 3.15
CA TYR A 31 -30.09 28.03 2.41
C TYR A 31 -31.13 29.02 2.89
N TYR A 32 -30.81 30.31 2.89
CA TYR A 32 -31.72 31.38 3.29
C TYR A 32 -31.38 32.69 2.55
N PHE A 33 -32.35 33.58 2.39
CA PHE A 33 -32.09 34.91 1.87
C PHE A 33 -31.33 35.75 2.90
N THR A 34 -30.23 36.42 2.50
CA THR A 34 -29.46 37.32 3.37
C THR A 34 -30.02 38.72 3.47
N ASP A 35 -31.13 38.98 2.76
CA ASP A 35 -31.81 40.27 2.72
C ASP A 35 -33.31 40.20 3.10
N ARG A 36 -33.80 39.07 3.67
CA ARG A 36 -35.22 38.86 3.96
C ARG A 36 -35.46 38.16 5.27
N LEU A 37 -36.49 38.65 6.03
CA LEU A 37 -37.00 38.02 7.22
C LEU A 37 -38.50 37.75 7.10
N LEU A 38 -38.96 36.67 7.67
CA LEU A 38 -40.36 36.44 7.98
C LEU A 38 -40.64 36.97 9.38
N VAL A 39 -41.68 37.78 9.54
CA VAL A 39 -42.02 38.44 10.78
C VAL A 39 -43.50 38.23 11.09
N VAL A 40 -43.82 37.76 12.30
CA VAL A 40 -45.19 37.73 12.81
C VAL A 40 -45.36 38.91 13.75
N LEU A 41 -46.33 39.79 13.45
CA LEU A 41 -46.65 40.96 14.30
C LEU A 41 -47.68 40.58 15.38
N GLU A 42 -47.52 41.16 16.57
CA GLU A 42 -48.53 41.06 17.62
C GLU A 42 -49.83 41.77 17.17
N GLN A 43 -50.99 41.25 17.58
CA GLN A 43 -52.33 41.72 17.11
C GLN A 43 -52.56 43.25 17.32
N ASN A 44 -51.99 43.83 18.34
CA ASN A 44 -52.22 45.25 18.68
C ASN A 44 -51.08 46.19 18.20
N SER A 45 -50.08 45.66 17.46
CA SER A 45 -48.90 46.41 17.06
C SER A 45 -48.99 47.03 15.66
N TYR A 46 -50.09 46.75 14.92
CA TYR A 46 -50.27 47.20 13.56
C TYR A 46 -51.78 47.37 13.21
N SER A 47 -52.03 48.11 12.13
CA SER A 47 -53.30 48.14 11.40
C SER A 47 -53.07 47.94 9.93
N GLU A 48 -54.10 47.48 9.21
CA GLU A 48 -54.05 47.26 7.79
C GLU A 48 -54.85 48.30 6.99
N ASN A 49 -54.28 48.79 5.89
CA ASN A 49 -54.98 49.62 4.92
C ASN A 49 -54.72 49.06 3.52
N GLY A 50 -55.65 48.20 3.05
CA GLY A 50 -55.44 47.36 1.86
C GLY A 50 -54.25 46.39 2.01
N ASN A 51 -53.32 46.44 1.09
CA ASN A 51 -52.13 45.59 1.14
C ASN A 51 -50.95 46.17 1.97
N SER A 52 -51.17 47.38 2.56
CA SER A 52 -50.12 48.10 3.31
C SER A 52 -50.35 47.85 4.81
N VAL A 53 -49.23 47.60 5.55
CA VAL A 53 -49.23 47.52 6.99
C VAL A 53 -48.83 48.90 7.53
N ILE A 54 -49.64 49.39 8.51
CA ILE A 54 -49.32 50.57 9.30
C ILE A 54 -48.93 50.10 10.69
N LEU A 55 -47.63 50.20 10.99
CA LEU A 55 -47.09 49.79 12.32
C LEU A 55 -47.42 50.86 13.39
N GLU A 56 -47.58 50.39 14.62
CA GLU A 56 -47.64 51.29 15.75
C GLU A 56 -46.39 52.18 15.84
N ASN A 57 -46.50 53.46 16.20
CA ASN A 57 -45.43 54.44 16.17
C ASN A 57 -44.17 54.00 16.95
N SER A 58 -44.33 53.33 18.06
CA SER A 58 -43.21 52.79 18.85
C SER A 58 -42.44 51.70 18.12
N LEU A 59 -43.14 50.73 17.50
CA LEU A 59 -42.55 49.64 16.71
C LEU A 59 -41.94 50.18 15.43
N ASN A 60 -42.62 51.04 14.72
CA ASN A 60 -42.13 51.69 13.50
C ASN A 60 -40.81 52.43 13.73
N LYS A 61 -40.72 53.25 14.80
CA LYS A 61 -39.50 53.95 15.18
C LYS A 61 -38.35 52.99 15.51
N SER A 62 -38.65 51.89 16.17
CA SER A 62 -37.65 50.87 16.54
C SER A 62 -37.15 50.14 15.29
N LEU A 63 -38.04 49.77 14.37
CA LEU A 63 -37.70 49.05 13.10
C LEU A 63 -36.91 49.95 12.11
N GLN A 64 -37.18 51.28 12.13
CA GLN A 64 -36.40 52.20 11.29
C GLN A 64 -34.90 52.16 11.59
N THR A 65 -34.49 51.80 12.80
CA THR A 65 -33.06 51.64 13.13
C THR A 65 -32.39 50.49 12.35
N PHE A 66 -33.15 49.56 11.82
CA PHE A 66 -32.69 48.44 10.95
C PHE A 66 -32.84 48.74 9.48
N ALA A 67 -33.46 49.90 9.12
CA ALA A 67 -33.67 50.37 7.76
C ALA A 67 -34.24 49.32 6.77
N PRO A 68 -35.39 48.66 7.08
CA PRO A 68 -36.01 47.76 6.12
C PRO A 68 -36.46 48.52 4.88
N ALA A 69 -36.22 47.98 3.70
CA ALA A 69 -36.63 48.56 2.42
C ALA A 69 -38.15 48.42 2.20
N SER A 70 -38.72 47.30 2.71
CA SER A 70 -40.15 47.07 2.62
C SER A 70 -40.64 46.11 3.69
N ILE A 71 -41.93 46.20 4.05
CA ILE A 71 -42.67 45.27 4.89
C ILE A 71 -43.99 44.95 4.18
N LYS A 72 -44.16 43.72 3.72
CA LYS A 72 -45.31 43.30 2.90
C LYS A 72 -46.02 42.12 3.55
N LYS A 73 -47.33 42.11 3.49
CA LYS A 73 -48.10 40.94 3.93
C LYS A 73 -47.76 39.72 3.09
N MET A 74 -47.49 38.59 3.74
CA MET A 74 -47.09 37.36 3.03
C MET A 74 -48.31 36.54 2.56
N PHE A 75 -49.30 36.41 3.43
CA PHE A 75 -50.44 35.56 3.17
C PHE A 75 -51.81 36.31 3.34
N ASN A 76 -52.77 35.97 2.48
CA ASN A 76 -54.14 36.37 2.59
C ASN A 76 -55.01 35.16 2.80
N ILE A 77 -55.20 34.76 4.09
CA ILE A 77 -55.95 33.54 4.45
C ILE A 77 -57.41 33.84 4.61
N LYS A 78 -58.30 33.06 3.95
CA LYS A 78 -59.76 33.21 4.03
C LYS A 78 -60.35 32.66 5.35
N ALA A 79 -59.76 31.58 5.86
CA ALA A 79 -60.21 30.97 7.14
C ALA A 79 -59.51 31.63 8.31
N LYS A 80 -60.13 32.69 8.89
CA LYS A 80 -59.55 33.52 9.94
C LYS A 80 -59.85 32.98 11.35
N GLU A 81 -60.74 32.02 11.52
CA GLU A 81 -61.28 31.58 12.78
C GLU A 81 -60.47 30.52 13.51
N SER A 82 -59.44 29.93 12.85
CA SER A 82 -58.50 29.01 13.51
C SER A 82 -57.30 29.74 14.07
N ALA A 83 -56.65 29.21 15.14
CA ALA A 83 -55.43 29.74 15.70
C ALA A 83 -54.32 29.87 14.64
N SER A 84 -54.14 28.85 13.76
CA SER A 84 -53.17 28.87 12.67
C SER A 84 -53.51 29.91 11.59
N GLY A 85 -54.78 30.06 11.22
CA GLY A 85 -55.25 31.09 10.24
C GLY A 85 -55.06 32.49 10.78
N SER A 86 -55.29 32.71 12.08
CA SER A 86 -55.01 34.00 12.77
C SER A 86 -53.53 34.32 12.74
N LEU A 87 -52.65 33.37 12.99
CA LEU A 87 -51.20 33.58 12.97
C LEU A 87 -50.73 33.87 11.53
N LEU A 88 -51.13 33.06 10.55
CA LEU A 88 -50.71 33.23 9.16
C LEU A 88 -51.12 34.58 8.56
N ASN A 89 -52.25 35.13 8.99
CA ASN A 89 -52.68 36.47 8.55
C ASN A 89 -51.83 37.60 9.12
N ARG A 90 -50.99 37.34 10.09
CA ARG A 90 -50.06 38.29 10.72
C ARG A 90 -48.60 38.11 10.28
N VAL A 91 -48.36 37.24 9.25
CA VAL A 91 -47.03 37.02 8.71
C VAL A 91 -46.70 38.07 7.65
N TYR A 92 -45.59 38.75 7.82
CA TYR A 92 -45.08 39.75 6.87
C TYR A 92 -43.66 39.39 6.41
N LEU A 93 -43.38 39.70 5.15
CA LEU A 93 -42.04 39.64 4.56
C LEU A 93 -41.40 41.03 4.76
N MET A 94 -40.27 41.03 5.47
CA MET A 94 -39.45 42.24 5.70
C MET A 94 -38.22 42.12 4.77
N GLU A 95 -38.01 43.06 3.85
CA GLU A 95 -36.92 43.08 2.89
C GLU A 95 -35.93 44.21 3.24
N PHE A 96 -34.65 43.99 2.95
CA PHE A 96 -33.56 44.93 3.15
C PHE A 96 -32.86 45.22 1.79
N SER A 97 -32.34 46.47 1.63
CA SER A 97 -31.71 46.85 0.37
C SER A 97 -30.31 46.29 0.14
N ASN A 98 -29.68 45.79 1.20
CA ASN A 98 -28.32 45.28 1.17
C ASN A 98 -28.25 43.94 1.87
N ASN A 99 -27.18 43.13 1.58
CA ASN A 99 -26.81 41.96 2.37
C ASN A 99 -26.48 42.39 3.79
N ILE A 100 -27.11 41.70 4.76
CA ILE A 100 -26.94 41.93 6.19
C ILE A 100 -26.65 40.61 6.88
N ASP A 101 -26.15 40.64 8.10
CA ASP A 101 -26.16 39.47 8.96
C ASP A 101 -27.61 39.22 9.42
N ILE A 102 -28.35 38.48 8.57
CA ILE A 102 -29.78 38.27 8.71
C ILE A 102 -30.14 37.56 10.01
N LYS A 103 -29.28 36.63 10.49
CA LYS A 103 -29.50 35.91 11.78
C LYS A 103 -29.31 36.82 12.96
N LEU A 104 -28.31 37.68 12.91
CA LEU A 104 -28.14 38.72 13.97
C LEU A 104 -29.28 39.70 13.96
N PHE A 105 -29.78 40.10 12.76
CA PHE A 105 -30.94 40.98 12.65
C PHE A 105 -32.20 40.33 13.19
N ALA A 106 -32.48 39.06 12.82
CA ALA A 106 -33.60 38.29 13.40
C ALA A 106 -33.56 38.27 14.93
N ALA A 107 -32.38 37.97 15.52
CA ALA A 107 -32.20 37.94 16.97
C ALA A 107 -32.40 39.32 17.67
N LYS A 108 -32.10 40.42 16.97
CA LYS A 108 -32.31 41.79 17.51
C LYS A 108 -33.74 42.24 17.32
N ILE A 109 -34.34 42.01 16.17
CA ILE A 109 -35.72 42.39 15.84
C ILE A 109 -36.70 41.59 16.69
N GLY A 110 -36.45 40.30 16.93
CA GLY A 110 -37.28 39.44 17.80
C GLY A 110 -37.37 39.89 19.25
N LYS A 111 -36.55 40.84 19.69
CA LYS A 111 -36.65 41.45 21.05
C LYS A 111 -37.49 42.71 21.08
N LEU A 112 -37.98 43.18 19.95
CA LEU A 112 -38.78 44.38 19.89
C LEU A 112 -40.22 44.07 20.34
N LYS A 113 -40.77 44.96 21.18
CA LYS A 113 -42.19 44.88 21.55
C LYS A 113 -43.06 45.08 20.29
N GLY A 114 -44.02 44.22 20.08
CA GLY A 114 -44.85 44.21 18.88
C GLY A 114 -44.44 43.16 17.83
N ILE A 115 -43.36 42.44 18.07
CA ILE A 115 -42.90 41.29 17.24
C ILE A 115 -43.18 40.01 18.06
N GLU A 116 -43.94 39.08 17.51
CA GLU A 116 -44.23 37.80 18.10
C GLU A 116 -43.23 36.71 17.67
N ILE A 117 -42.92 36.64 16.35
CA ILE A 117 -41.94 35.70 15.78
C ILE A 117 -41.16 36.44 14.72
N VAL A 118 -39.86 36.15 14.62
CA VAL A 118 -39.04 36.55 13.49
C VAL A 118 -38.01 35.45 13.19
N GLU A 119 -37.88 35.14 11.92
CA GLU A 119 -36.95 34.09 11.42
C GLU A 119 -36.40 34.47 10.06
N PRO A 120 -35.23 33.97 9.69
CA PRO A 120 -34.71 34.07 8.30
C PRO A 120 -35.70 33.42 7.35
N TYR A 121 -35.76 33.94 6.12
CA TYR A 121 -36.55 33.29 5.08
C TYR A 121 -35.73 32.15 4.49
N TYR A 122 -35.93 30.91 4.95
CA TYR A 122 -35.30 29.73 4.45
C TYR A 122 -35.80 29.34 3.08
N LEU A 123 -34.88 28.85 2.27
CA LEU A 123 -35.17 28.35 0.92
C LEU A 123 -35.32 26.83 0.97
N ASN A 124 -36.26 26.31 0.20
CA ASN A 124 -36.46 24.89 0.02
C ASN A 124 -35.77 24.45 -1.26
N GLU A 125 -35.05 23.34 -1.23
CA GLU A 125 -34.42 22.72 -2.38
C GLU A 125 -35.35 21.70 -3.01
N SER A 126 -35.29 21.55 -4.33
CA SER A 126 -35.92 20.42 -5.03
C SER A 126 -34.87 19.30 -5.08
N PHE A 127 -35.15 18.19 -4.42
CA PHE A 127 -34.28 17.04 -4.45
C PHE A 127 -34.28 16.40 -5.83
N TYR A 128 -33.09 16.27 -6.44
CA TYR A 128 -32.95 15.48 -7.66
C TYR A 128 -33.10 13.99 -7.34
N THR A 129 -33.86 13.29 -8.17
CA THR A 129 -34.01 11.83 -8.08
C THR A 129 -33.91 11.27 -9.48
N PRO A 130 -32.99 10.34 -9.78
CA PRO A 130 -32.95 9.67 -11.07
C PRO A 130 -34.26 8.95 -11.39
N ASN A 131 -34.54 8.81 -12.66
CA ASN A 131 -35.76 8.12 -13.11
C ASN A 131 -35.60 6.60 -13.22
N ASP A 132 -34.46 6.06 -12.82
CA ASP A 132 -34.12 4.63 -12.88
C ASP A 132 -35.00 3.83 -11.91
N PRO A 133 -35.73 2.79 -12.39
CA PRO A 133 -36.76 2.12 -11.61
C PRO A 133 -36.28 1.50 -10.29
N SER A 134 -35.03 1.08 -10.24
CA SER A 134 -34.44 0.43 -9.07
C SER A 134 -33.63 1.37 -8.16
N PHE A 135 -33.53 2.67 -8.49
CA PHE A 135 -32.76 3.63 -7.67
C PHE A 135 -33.16 3.63 -6.20
N ALA A 136 -34.47 3.58 -5.91
CA ALA A 136 -34.97 3.55 -4.53
C ALA A 136 -34.52 2.30 -3.74
N GLN A 137 -34.07 1.24 -4.41
CA GLN A 137 -33.55 0.01 -3.80
C GLN A 137 -32.03 0.07 -3.57
N GLN A 138 -31.34 1.03 -4.17
CA GLN A 138 -29.91 1.25 -4.05
C GLN A 138 -29.59 2.10 -2.80
N TYR A 139 -29.71 1.51 -1.62
CA TYR A 139 -29.45 2.22 -0.36
C TYR A 139 -28.03 2.84 -0.32
N ALA A 140 -27.06 2.21 -0.99
CA ALA A 140 -25.68 2.65 -1.03
C ALA A 140 -25.54 4.09 -1.54
N LEU A 141 -26.23 4.43 -2.62
CA LEU A 141 -26.19 5.77 -3.23
C LEU A 141 -26.83 6.84 -2.32
N SER A 142 -27.96 6.50 -1.70
CA SER A 142 -28.56 7.37 -0.69
C SER A 142 -27.67 7.56 0.53
N LYS A 143 -27.01 6.48 0.99
CA LYS A 143 -26.14 6.50 2.16
C LYS A 143 -24.92 7.41 2.00
N ILE A 144 -24.40 7.53 0.78
CA ILE A 144 -23.23 8.37 0.46
C ILE A 144 -23.63 9.76 -0.09
N ASN A 145 -24.91 10.14 -0.07
CA ASN A 145 -25.43 11.40 -0.59
C ASN A 145 -25.12 11.61 -2.10
N ALA A 146 -25.31 10.56 -2.92
CA ALA A 146 -25.02 10.61 -4.35
C ALA A 146 -25.91 11.60 -5.10
N ALA A 147 -27.21 11.64 -4.81
CA ALA A 147 -28.14 12.54 -5.48
C ALA A 147 -27.76 14.01 -5.30
N ASP A 148 -27.39 14.42 -4.09
CA ASP A 148 -26.94 15.78 -3.79
C ASP A 148 -25.60 16.10 -4.50
N ALA A 149 -24.73 15.11 -4.68
CA ALA A 149 -23.49 15.26 -5.45
C ALA A 149 -23.80 15.49 -6.94
N TRP A 150 -24.79 14.81 -7.50
CA TRP A 150 -25.20 14.97 -8.90
C TRP A 150 -25.85 16.31 -9.20
N ASP A 151 -26.39 17.02 -8.20
CA ASP A 151 -26.79 18.42 -8.35
C ASP A 151 -25.61 19.36 -8.60
N ILE A 152 -24.40 18.95 -8.18
CA ILE A 152 -23.15 19.73 -8.37
C ILE A 152 -22.44 19.31 -9.64
N THR A 153 -22.31 18.00 -9.89
CA THR A 153 -21.67 17.44 -11.08
C THR A 153 -22.23 16.06 -11.42
N LYS A 154 -22.56 15.87 -12.68
CA LYS A 154 -23.03 14.59 -13.23
C LYS A 154 -21.93 13.80 -13.95
N GLY A 155 -20.66 14.14 -13.71
CA GLY A 155 -19.55 13.55 -14.46
C GLY A 155 -19.51 14.02 -15.92
N ASP A 156 -18.61 13.43 -16.69
CA ASP A 156 -18.43 13.70 -18.11
C ASP A 156 -17.89 12.47 -18.84
N LYS A 157 -18.27 12.28 -20.11
CA LYS A 157 -17.82 11.15 -20.95
C LYS A 157 -16.31 11.11 -21.17
N SER A 158 -15.61 12.23 -21.00
CA SER A 158 -14.15 12.27 -21.08
C SER A 158 -13.44 11.69 -19.86
N ILE A 159 -14.17 11.46 -18.76
CA ILE A 159 -13.63 10.81 -17.56
C ILE A 159 -13.88 9.31 -17.68
N ILE A 160 -12.81 8.58 -17.91
CA ILE A 160 -12.84 7.14 -18.17
C ILE A 160 -12.46 6.37 -16.90
N ILE A 161 -13.29 5.41 -16.51
CA ILE A 161 -13.04 4.47 -15.42
C ILE A 161 -12.65 3.11 -16.03
N GLY A 162 -11.39 2.72 -15.89
CA GLY A 162 -10.93 1.39 -16.25
C GLY A 162 -11.43 0.35 -15.25
N ILE A 163 -12.27 -0.58 -15.71
CA ILE A 163 -12.71 -1.74 -14.92
C ILE A 163 -11.82 -2.91 -15.27
N VAL A 164 -10.77 -3.09 -14.47
CA VAL A 164 -9.78 -4.16 -14.64
C VAL A 164 -10.26 -5.36 -13.81
N ASP A 165 -10.95 -6.30 -14.46
CA ASP A 165 -11.69 -7.36 -13.75
C ASP A 165 -11.88 -8.60 -14.66
N THR A 166 -12.94 -9.38 -14.43
CA THR A 166 -13.30 -10.61 -15.18
C THR A 166 -13.98 -10.39 -16.53
N GLY A 167 -14.03 -9.15 -17.01
CA GLY A 167 -14.80 -8.73 -18.18
C GLY A 167 -16.06 -7.96 -17.78
N VAL A 168 -16.75 -7.39 -18.76
CA VAL A 168 -17.99 -6.63 -18.57
C VAL A 168 -18.96 -7.01 -19.66
N ASP A 169 -20.21 -7.29 -19.30
CA ASP A 169 -21.33 -7.41 -20.22
C ASP A 169 -21.60 -6.02 -20.84
N TRP A 170 -20.76 -5.67 -21.81
CA TRP A 170 -20.67 -4.30 -22.35
C TRP A 170 -21.88 -3.89 -23.20
N ASP A 171 -22.74 -4.82 -23.64
CA ASP A 171 -24.00 -4.52 -24.34
C ASP A 171 -25.22 -4.55 -23.41
N HIS A 172 -25.01 -4.79 -22.10
CA HIS A 172 -26.06 -4.67 -21.08
C HIS A 172 -26.80 -3.32 -21.21
N PRO A 173 -28.16 -3.28 -21.27
CA PRO A 173 -28.93 -2.05 -21.52
C PRO A 173 -28.62 -0.88 -20.60
N ASP A 174 -28.13 -1.17 -19.39
CA ASP A 174 -27.81 -0.17 -18.38
C ASP A 174 -26.31 0.17 -18.32
N LEU A 175 -25.48 -0.39 -19.21
CA LEU A 175 -24.05 -0.10 -19.31
C LEU A 175 -23.67 0.44 -20.69
N ALA A 176 -24.26 -0.07 -21.76
CA ALA A 176 -23.88 0.12 -23.16
C ALA A 176 -23.62 1.59 -23.57
N ALA A 177 -24.47 2.53 -23.09
CA ALA A 177 -24.30 3.94 -23.41
C ALA A 177 -23.12 4.62 -22.67
N ASN A 178 -22.55 3.97 -21.66
CA ASN A 178 -21.38 4.43 -20.93
C ASN A 178 -20.10 3.65 -21.29
N ILE A 179 -20.17 2.65 -22.17
CA ILE A 179 -18.99 1.89 -22.59
C ILE A 179 -18.06 2.75 -23.45
N TRP A 180 -16.78 2.62 -23.18
CA TRP A 180 -15.69 3.26 -23.91
C TRP A 180 -15.60 2.75 -25.35
N THR A 181 -15.20 3.63 -26.22
CA THR A 181 -14.82 3.28 -27.59
C THR A 181 -13.47 3.86 -27.89
N ASN A 182 -12.52 3.04 -28.32
CA ASN A 182 -11.19 3.50 -28.71
C ASN A 182 -11.29 4.45 -29.91
N PRO A 183 -10.97 5.74 -29.75
CA PRO A 183 -11.09 6.71 -30.84
C PRO A 183 -9.98 6.57 -31.90
N ASN A 184 -8.95 5.77 -31.61
CA ASN A 184 -7.77 5.60 -32.46
C ASN A 184 -7.84 4.31 -33.29
N GLU A 185 -8.83 3.45 -33.05
CA GLU A 185 -9.06 2.19 -33.78
C GLU A 185 -10.20 2.28 -34.80
N ILE A 186 -10.03 1.61 -35.93
CA ILE A 186 -11.07 1.46 -36.96
C ILE A 186 -11.67 0.07 -36.86
N ALA A 187 -12.88 -0.03 -36.42
CA ALA A 187 -13.54 -1.28 -36.08
C ALA A 187 -13.50 -2.34 -37.18
N ASN A 188 -13.09 -3.55 -36.81
CA ASN A 188 -13.10 -4.77 -37.62
C ASN A 188 -12.29 -4.67 -38.93
N ASN A 189 -11.21 -3.90 -38.96
CA ASN A 189 -10.32 -3.83 -40.11
C ASN A 189 -9.17 -4.83 -40.04
N GLY A 190 -8.95 -5.48 -38.90
CA GLY A 190 -7.88 -6.44 -38.64
C GLY A 190 -6.48 -5.81 -38.54
N ILE A 191 -6.41 -4.51 -38.26
CA ILE A 191 -5.18 -3.73 -38.13
C ILE A 191 -5.17 -3.09 -36.75
N ASP A 192 -4.02 -3.07 -36.10
CA ASP A 192 -3.72 -2.28 -34.93
C ASP A 192 -3.39 -0.85 -35.41
N ASP A 193 -4.44 0.02 -35.44
CA ASP A 193 -4.34 1.37 -36.01
C ASP A 193 -3.59 2.35 -35.11
N ASP A 194 -3.59 2.13 -33.78
CA ASP A 194 -2.90 2.99 -32.82
C ASP A 194 -1.52 2.46 -32.38
N ASN A 195 -1.15 1.27 -32.90
CA ASN A 195 0.14 0.61 -32.64
C ASN A 195 0.41 0.31 -31.15
N ASN A 196 -0.63 -0.03 -30.39
CA ASN A 196 -0.51 -0.43 -29.00
C ASN A 196 -0.24 -1.94 -28.81
N GLY A 197 -0.23 -2.72 -29.89
CA GLY A 197 -0.03 -4.17 -29.91
C GLY A 197 -1.34 -4.98 -29.86
N MET A 198 -2.51 -4.33 -29.87
CA MET A 198 -3.83 -4.92 -29.69
C MET A 198 -4.73 -4.58 -30.88
N ILE A 199 -5.02 -5.57 -31.72
CA ILE A 199 -5.77 -5.38 -32.96
C ILE A 199 -7.25 -5.21 -32.67
N ASP A 200 -7.85 -4.15 -33.22
CA ASP A 200 -9.29 -3.85 -33.11
C ASP A 200 -9.82 -3.77 -31.64
N ASP A 201 -9.05 -3.24 -30.69
CA ASP A 201 -9.43 -3.12 -29.27
C ASP A 201 -10.48 -2.01 -29.00
N ILE A 202 -11.55 -2.05 -29.79
CA ILE A 202 -12.57 -1.00 -29.90
C ILE A 202 -13.26 -0.67 -28.56
N ARG A 203 -13.49 -1.68 -27.71
CA ARG A 203 -14.22 -1.51 -26.44
C ARG A 203 -13.38 -1.82 -25.20
N GLY A 204 -12.12 -2.13 -25.40
CA GLY A 204 -11.20 -2.64 -24.40
C GLY A 204 -10.57 -3.95 -24.87
N TRP A 205 -9.95 -4.70 -23.97
CA TRP A 205 -9.15 -5.86 -24.32
C TRP A 205 -9.38 -7.02 -23.37
N ASP A 206 -9.39 -8.24 -23.88
CA ASP A 206 -9.31 -9.49 -23.13
C ASP A 206 -7.86 -10.05 -23.15
N PHE A 207 -7.20 -10.00 -22.01
CA PHE A 207 -5.84 -10.52 -21.85
C PHE A 207 -5.78 -12.04 -21.70
N GLY A 208 -6.84 -12.67 -21.24
CA GLY A 208 -6.89 -14.06 -20.86
C GLY A 208 -7.58 -14.96 -21.85
N GLY A 209 -8.62 -14.48 -22.47
CA GLY A 209 -9.50 -15.28 -23.29
C GLY A 209 -9.97 -16.55 -22.59
N LEU A 210 -10.51 -17.48 -23.35
CA LEU A 210 -10.99 -18.75 -22.81
C LEU A 210 -9.83 -19.64 -22.27
N THR A 211 -8.65 -19.60 -22.91
CA THR A 211 -7.56 -20.56 -22.66
C THR A 211 -6.15 -19.91 -22.63
N GLY A 212 -6.06 -18.62 -22.37
CA GLY A 212 -4.80 -17.86 -22.37
C GLY A 212 -4.46 -17.23 -23.73
N VAL A 213 -5.40 -17.16 -24.64
CA VAL A 213 -5.23 -16.47 -25.93
C VAL A 213 -5.98 -15.15 -25.86
N PRO A 214 -5.30 -14.01 -25.85
CA PRO A 214 -5.93 -12.71 -25.77
C PRO A 214 -6.73 -12.36 -27.03
N ASP A 215 -7.79 -11.55 -26.88
CA ASP A 215 -8.59 -11.05 -28.02
C ASP A 215 -9.20 -9.68 -27.72
N ASN A 216 -9.96 -9.14 -28.67
CA ASN A 216 -10.54 -7.80 -28.61
C ASN A 216 -11.97 -7.76 -28.09
N ASP A 217 -12.44 -8.82 -27.43
CA ASP A 217 -13.78 -8.84 -26.82
C ASP A 217 -13.69 -8.96 -25.29
N PRO A 218 -13.71 -7.84 -24.54
CA PRO A 218 -13.67 -7.86 -23.08
C PRO A 218 -14.99 -8.24 -22.42
N MET A 219 -15.84 -8.99 -23.16
CA MET A 219 -17.11 -9.52 -22.64
C MET A 219 -16.88 -10.43 -21.44
N GLU A 220 -17.76 -10.35 -20.46
CA GLU A 220 -17.81 -11.33 -19.39
C GLU A 220 -18.48 -12.62 -19.88
N ASP A 221 -17.71 -13.63 -20.24
CA ASP A 221 -18.23 -14.87 -20.87
C ASP A 221 -18.93 -15.81 -19.88
N ARG A 222 -18.68 -15.63 -18.60
CA ARG A 222 -19.25 -16.43 -17.52
C ARG A 222 -19.78 -15.52 -16.41
N PRO A 223 -20.82 -15.97 -15.67
CA PRO A 223 -21.32 -15.20 -14.53
C PRO A 223 -20.28 -15.13 -13.41
N ASP A 224 -19.49 -14.06 -13.40
CA ASP A 224 -18.41 -13.89 -12.44
C ASP A 224 -18.54 -12.60 -11.62
N HIS A 225 -18.00 -11.45 -12.13
CA HIS A 225 -17.78 -10.34 -11.21
C HIS A 225 -17.74 -8.95 -11.86
N GLY A 226 -17.07 -8.78 -13.01
CA GLY A 226 -16.75 -7.47 -13.58
C GLY A 226 -17.98 -6.65 -14.00
N THR A 227 -19.06 -7.32 -14.43
CA THR A 227 -20.33 -6.64 -14.76
C THR A 227 -20.99 -6.02 -13.52
N LEU A 228 -20.94 -6.69 -12.35
CA LEU A 228 -21.37 -6.11 -11.07
C LEU A 228 -20.55 -4.87 -10.71
N VAL A 229 -19.25 -4.95 -10.87
CA VAL A 229 -18.29 -3.87 -10.58
C VAL A 229 -18.57 -2.66 -11.48
N ALA A 230 -18.77 -2.89 -12.78
CA ALA A 230 -19.06 -1.85 -13.75
C ALA A 230 -20.35 -1.07 -13.43
N GLY A 231 -21.42 -1.77 -13.05
CA GLY A 231 -22.68 -1.16 -12.66
C GLY A 231 -22.58 -0.24 -11.44
N CYS A 232 -21.85 -0.69 -10.42
CA CYS A 232 -21.58 0.14 -9.24
C CYS A 232 -20.82 1.43 -9.60
N ALA A 233 -19.84 1.33 -10.49
CA ALA A 233 -19.01 2.46 -10.89
C ALA A 233 -19.79 3.49 -11.73
N ALA A 234 -20.43 3.07 -12.81
CA ALA A 234 -21.04 4.01 -13.75
C ALA A 234 -22.15 3.37 -14.64
N ALA A 235 -23.12 2.63 -14.05
CA ALA A 235 -24.35 2.34 -14.76
C ALA A 235 -24.98 3.62 -15.29
N VAL A 236 -25.66 3.52 -16.43
CA VAL A 236 -26.26 4.68 -17.11
C VAL A 236 -27.38 5.24 -16.26
N THR A 237 -27.15 6.37 -15.64
CA THR A 237 -28.06 7.00 -14.70
C THR A 237 -29.06 7.92 -15.43
N ASP A 238 -30.32 7.94 -14.96
CA ASP A 238 -31.43 8.77 -15.52
C ASP A 238 -31.83 8.36 -16.92
N ASN A 239 -31.76 7.06 -17.24
CA ASN A 239 -32.13 6.49 -18.53
C ASN A 239 -33.51 5.79 -18.52
N GLY A 240 -34.16 5.69 -17.36
CA GLY A 240 -35.43 5.00 -17.17
C GLY A 240 -35.32 3.48 -17.18
N VAL A 241 -34.10 2.92 -17.03
CA VAL A 241 -33.78 1.50 -17.02
C VAL A 241 -33.01 1.18 -15.72
N GLY A 242 -33.27 0.04 -15.11
CA GLY A 242 -32.50 -0.59 -14.05
C GLY A 242 -32.08 0.29 -12.89
N ILE A 243 -30.78 0.54 -12.77
CA ILE A 243 -30.09 1.14 -11.63
C ILE A 243 -29.33 2.43 -12.00
N SER A 244 -28.84 3.13 -11.00
CA SER A 244 -27.93 4.27 -11.18
C SER A 244 -26.50 3.90 -10.79
N GLY A 245 -25.48 4.35 -11.54
CA GLY A 245 -24.08 4.29 -11.17
C GLY A 245 -23.60 5.61 -10.57
N ILE A 246 -22.71 5.58 -9.56
CA ILE A 246 -22.27 6.81 -8.89
C ILE A 246 -21.55 7.77 -9.84
N GLY A 247 -20.78 7.27 -10.80
CA GLY A 247 -20.04 8.07 -11.79
C GLY A 247 -20.91 8.76 -12.84
N TYR A 248 -22.20 8.44 -12.87
CA TYR A 248 -23.25 9.01 -13.71
C TYR A 248 -22.92 8.98 -15.22
N ASN A 249 -22.36 10.07 -15.78
CA ASN A 249 -21.97 10.20 -17.18
C ASN A 249 -20.52 9.76 -17.45
N SER A 250 -19.82 9.19 -16.49
CA SER A 250 -18.46 8.71 -16.71
C SER A 250 -18.46 7.48 -17.63
N THR A 251 -17.39 7.33 -18.39
CA THR A 251 -17.23 6.22 -19.34
C THR A 251 -16.60 5.01 -18.66
N ILE A 252 -17.03 3.81 -18.99
CA ILE A 252 -16.50 2.53 -18.54
C ILE A 252 -15.58 1.98 -19.63
N MET A 253 -14.33 1.69 -19.31
CA MET A 253 -13.40 0.93 -20.16
C MET A 253 -13.31 -0.50 -19.61
N PRO A 254 -13.94 -1.49 -20.26
CA PRO A 254 -13.79 -2.89 -19.88
C PRO A 254 -12.38 -3.41 -20.16
N VAL A 255 -11.76 -4.04 -19.16
CA VAL A 255 -10.46 -4.71 -19.33
C VAL A 255 -10.54 -6.07 -18.64
N LYS A 256 -10.67 -7.12 -19.46
CA LYS A 256 -10.77 -8.49 -18.95
C LYS A 256 -9.38 -9.04 -18.70
N THR A 257 -9.13 -9.43 -17.45
CA THR A 257 -7.81 -9.86 -16.96
C THR A 257 -7.82 -11.24 -16.30
N SER A 258 -8.96 -11.89 -16.28
CA SER A 258 -9.09 -13.29 -15.93
C SER A 258 -8.88 -14.18 -17.16
N GLN A 259 -8.40 -15.39 -16.93
CA GLN A 259 -8.45 -16.45 -17.92
C GLN A 259 -9.57 -17.42 -17.51
N ASP A 260 -10.54 -17.69 -18.39
CA ASP A 260 -11.80 -18.35 -18.03
C ASP A 260 -11.65 -19.75 -17.48
N ASN A 261 -10.59 -20.48 -17.85
CA ASN A 261 -10.31 -21.83 -17.36
C ASN A 261 -9.41 -21.88 -16.13
N ILE A 262 -8.93 -20.71 -15.62
CA ILE A 262 -8.14 -20.62 -14.39
C ILE A 262 -9.04 -20.16 -13.25
N ARG A 263 -9.37 -21.08 -12.34
CA ARG A 263 -10.30 -20.87 -11.24
C ARG A 263 -9.83 -21.54 -9.97
N THR A 264 -10.30 -21.03 -8.83
CA THR A 264 -10.14 -21.72 -7.55
C THR A 264 -10.93 -23.04 -7.53
N ASP A 265 -10.66 -23.93 -6.58
CA ASP A 265 -11.41 -25.17 -6.36
C ASP A 265 -12.92 -24.93 -6.13
N THR A 266 -13.29 -23.74 -5.65
CA THR A 266 -14.67 -23.31 -5.46
C THR A 266 -15.30 -22.65 -6.70
N GLY A 267 -14.55 -22.57 -7.81
CA GLY A 267 -15.00 -22.06 -9.10
C GLY A 267 -14.93 -20.52 -9.26
N LYS A 268 -14.32 -19.80 -8.31
CA LYS A 268 -14.10 -18.34 -8.46
C LYS A 268 -13.05 -18.08 -9.55
N ALA A 269 -13.26 -17.06 -10.38
CA ALA A 269 -12.26 -16.60 -11.34
C ALA A 269 -11.01 -16.06 -10.61
N LEU A 270 -9.85 -16.27 -11.23
CA LEU A 270 -8.58 -15.69 -10.79
C LEU A 270 -8.14 -14.63 -11.79
N ILE A 271 -7.70 -13.49 -11.28
CA ILE A 271 -7.15 -12.40 -12.10
C ILE A 271 -5.69 -12.73 -12.41
N SER A 272 -5.45 -13.14 -13.66
CA SER A 272 -4.14 -13.62 -14.13
C SER A 272 -3.28 -12.50 -14.71
N TYR A 273 -3.90 -11.46 -15.28
CA TYR A 273 -3.23 -10.38 -16.02
C TYR A 273 -3.54 -9.00 -15.45
N GLY A 274 -3.83 -8.89 -14.15
CA GLY A 274 -4.33 -7.67 -13.51
C GLY A 274 -3.45 -6.43 -13.74
N TYR A 275 -2.13 -6.55 -13.59
CA TYR A 275 -1.22 -5.42 -13.75
C TYR A 275 -0.98 -5.02 -15.21
N GLN A 276 -1.03 -5.99 -16.13
CA GLN A 276 -1.06 -5.69 -17.57
C GLN A 276 -2.32 -4.91 -17.94
N GLY A 277 -3.47 -5.33 -17.39
CA GLY A 277 -4.74 -4.61 -17.59
C GLY A 277 -4.74 -3.21 -17.00
N ILE A 278 -4.14 -3.01 -15.83
CA ILE A 278 -3.96 -1.68 -15.23
C ILE A 278 -3.14 -0.77 -16.18
N LEU A 279 -2.02 -1.29 -16.70
CA LEU A 279 -1.17 -0.52 -17.61
C LEU A 279 -1.90 -0.19 -18.91
N TYR A 280 -2.60 -1.17 -19.51
CA TYR A 280 -3.43 -0.97 -20.69
C TYR A 280 -4.48 0.14 -20.48
N ALA A 281 -5.28 0.06 -19.40
CA ALA A 281 -6.27 1.08 -19.10
C ALA A 281 -5.64 2.48 -18.97
N ALA A 282 -4.47 2.54 -18.34
CA ALA A 282 -3.75 3.79 -18.14
C ALA A 282 -3.25 4.40 -19.45
N GLU A 283 -2.66 3.60 -20.33
CA GLU A 283 -2.13 4.06 -21.62
C GLU A 283 -3.23 4.42 -22.62
N ASN A 284 -4.42 3.81 -22.47
CA ASN A 284 -5.61 4.12 -23.27
C ASN A 284 -6.50 5.22 -22.66
N GLY A 285 -5.98 5.99 -21.72
CA GLY A 285 -6.57 7.25 -21.25
C GLY A 285 -7.56 7.14 -20.10
N ALA A 286 -7.56 6.05 -19.34
CA ALA A 286 -8.30 6.00 -18.08
C ALA A 286 -7.90 7.16 -17.16
N SER A 287 -8.89 7.76 -16.51
CA SER A 287 -8.67 8.79 -15.49
C SER A 287 -8.67 8.19 -14.08
N VAL A 288 -9.39 7.09 -13.91
CA VAL A 288 -9.51 6.30 -12.70
C VAL A 288 -9.44 4.82 -13.08
N ILE A 289 -8.79 3.99 -12.30
CA ILE A 289 -8.73 2.54 -12.49
C ILE A 289 -9.26 1.87 -11.23
N ASN A 290 -10.21 0.96 -11.39
CA ASN A 290 -10.76 0.14 -10.32
C ASN A 290 -10.20 -1.27 -10.34
N CYS A 291 -9.67 -1.73 -9.20
CA CYS A 291 -9.16 -3.07 -8.94
C CYS A 291 -9.98 -3.72 -7.83
N SER A 292 -11.02 -4.48 -8.20
CA SER A 292 -11.86 -5.19 -7.25
C SER A 292 -11.31 -6.58 -6.88
N TRP A 293 -10.00 -6.72 -6.88
CA TRP A 293 -9.23 -7.95 -6.62
C TRP A 293 -7.94 -7.65 -5.87
N GLY A 294 -7.27 -8.70 -5.39
CA GLY A 294 -5.97 -8.57 -4.74
C GLY A 294 -5.48 -9.86 -4.13
N ASN A 295 -4.28 -9.79 -3.54
CA ASN A 295 -3.66 -10.84 -2.75
C ASN A 295 -2.80 -10.25 -1.63
N TYR A 296 -2.22 -11.09 -0.78
CA TYR A 296 -1.40 -10.67 0.37
C TYR A 296 0.09 -10.55 0.06
N ALA A 297 0.53 -10.95 -1.14
CA ALA A 297 1.94 -10.91 -1.52
C ALA A 297 2.37 -9.53 -2.03
N TYR A 298 3.43 -8.98 -1.46
CA TYR A 298 4.06 -7.77 -1.98
C TYR A 298 4.93 -8.10 -3.19
N SER A 299 4.84 -7.31 -4.25
CA SER A 299 5.72 -7.39 -5.42
C SER A 299 6.32 -6.01 -5.72
N THR A 300 7.64 -5.96 -5.78
CA THR A 300 8.37 -4.73 -6.16
C THR A 300 8.06 -4.30 -7.59
N ILE A 301 7.91 -5.24 -8.52
CA ILE A 301 7.57 -4.95 -9.91
C ILE A 301 6.18 -4.32 -9.98
N ASN A 302 5.20 -4.93 -9.33
CA ASN A 302 3.83 -4.43 -9.31
C ASN A 302 3.73 -3.07 -8.62
N SER A 303 4.47 -2.87 -7.51
CA SER A 303 4.60 -1.57 -6.86
C SER A 303 5.14 -0.50 -7.81
N THR A 304 6.14 -0.83 -8.64
CA THR A 304 6.73 0.09 -9.63
C THR A 304 5.74 0.44 -10.74
N ILE A 305 4.93 -0.52 -11.19
CA ILE A 305 3.85 -0.26 -12.17
C ILE A 305 2.84 0.71 -11.57
N ILE A 306 2.37 0.47 -10.36
CA ILE A 306 1.41 1.35 -9.67
C ILE A 306 2.00 2.75 -9.46
N GLU A 307 3.25 2.84 -9.00
CA GLU A 307 3.93 4.14 -8.84
C GLU A 307 4.00 4.90 -10.16
N TYR A 308 4.34 4.25 -11.26
CA TYR A 308 4.37 4.84 -12.60
C TYR A 308 3.00 5.39 -13.01
N ILE A 309 1.94 4.63 -12.82
CA ILE A 309 0.57 5.02 -13.18
C ILE A 309 0.10 6.23 -12.37
N ILE A 310 0.32 6.23 -11.06
CA ILE A 310 -0.15 7.30 -10.20
C ILE A 310 0.69 8.57 -10.36
N THR A 311 2.03 8.44 -10.40
CA THR A 311 2.92 9.60 -10.33
C THR A 311 3.31 10.16 -11.68
N VAL A 312 3.39 9.33 -12.72
CA VAL A 312 3.81 9.74 -14.07
C VAL A 312 2.62 9.94 -14.99
N LEU A 313 1.70 8.96 -15.05
CA LEU A 313 0.49 9.07 -15.88
C LEU A 313 -0.63 9.85 -15.17
N ASN A 314 -0.52 10.08 -13.87
CA ASN A 314 -1.45 10.88 -13.08
C ASN A 314 -2.88 10.33 -13.05
N ILE A 315 -3.02 9.03 -12.81
CA ILE A 315 -4.27 8.28 -12.82
C ILE A 315 -4.57 7.77 -11.41
N SER A 316 -5.79 7.99 -10.92
CA SER A 316 -6.24 7.45 -9.63
C SER A 316 -6.44 5.94 -9.71
N VAL A 317 -5.81 5.19 -8.81
CA VAL A 317 -6.04 3.76 -8.65
C VAL A 317 -6.82 3.53 -7.37
N VAL A 318 -7.94 2.81 -7.45
CA VAL A 318 -8.82 2.46 -6.33
C VAL A 318 -8.87 0.95 -6.21
N ALA A 319 -8.69 0.41 -5.01
CA ALA A 319 -8.66 -1.04 -4.85
C ALA A 319 -9.34 -1.56 -3.57
N ALA A 320 -9.90 -2.75 -3.68
CA ALA A 320 -10.60 -3.44 -2.60
C ALA A 320 -9.62 -4.04 -1.58
N MET A 321 -9.95 -3.93 -0.26
CA MET A 321 -9.14 -4.46 0.84
C MET A 321 -9.28 -5.96 1.10
N GLY A 322 -10.24 -6.66 0.44
CA GLY A 322 -10.46 -8.08 0.62
C GLY A 322 -11.54 -8.44 1.64
N ASN A 323 -11.90 -9.73 1.65
CA ASN A 323 -13.13 -10.22 2.29
C ASN A 323 -12.89 -11.36 3.31
N ASP A 324 -11.72 -11.42 3.94
CA ASP A 324 -11.32 -12.51 4.83
C ASP A 324 -11.45 -12.18 6.32
N ASN A 325 -12.00 -10.99 6.66
CA ASN A 325 -12.14 -10.48 8.03
C ASN A 325 -10.80 -10.37 8.78
N LEU A 326 -9.74 -10.01 8.08
CA LEU A 326 -8.39 -9.92 8.62
C LEU A 326 -7.94 -8.47 8.86
N ASP A 327 -7.11 -8.29 9.88
CA ASP A 327 -6.25 -7.12 10.04
C ASP A 327 -4.99 -7.35 9.19
N ALA A 328 -5.03 -6.95 7.94
CA ALA A 328 -4.02 -7.35 6.98
C ALA A 328 -3.74 -6.27 5.92
N THR A 329 -2.56 -6.37 5.34
CA THR A 329 -2.14 -5.61 4.17
C THR A 329 -2.51 -6.40 2.91
N MET A 330 -3.20 -5.77 1.96
CA MET A 330 -3.66 -6.37 0.70
C MET A 330 -3.13 -5.59 -0.51
N TYR A 331 -2.69 -6.27 -1.55
CA TYR A 331 -2.19 -5.63 -2.78
C TYR A 331 -3.12 -5.93 -3.96
N PRO A 332 -3.42 -4.92 -4.83
CA PRO A 332 -2.79 -3.60 -4.93
C PRO A 332 -3.26 -2.53 -3.93
N ALA A 333 -4.25 -2.77 -3.09
CA ALA A 333 -4.87 -1.76 -2.22
C ALA A 333 -3.86 -0.99 -1.33
N ASN A 334 -2.80 -1.64 -0.85
CA ASN A 334 -1.80 -1.02 0.01
C ASN A 334 -0.48 -0.66 -0.69
N TYR A 335 -0.42 -0.65 -2.03
CA TYR A 335 0.67 0.04 -2.69
C TYR A 335 0.55 1.55 -2.51
N LYS A 336 1.67 2.22 -2.39
CA LYS A 336 1.72 3.66 -2.12
C LYS A 336 0.94 4.47 -3.16
N GLY A 337 -0.03 5.25 -2.69
CA GLY A 337 -0.86 6.13 -3.51
C GLY A 337 -2.16 5.52 -4.04
N VAL A 338 -2.36 4.22 -3.91
CA VAL A 338 -3.67 3.58 -4.17
C VAL A 338 -4.66 4.01 -3.10
N LEU A 339 -5.90 4.28 -3.47
CA LEU A 339 -6.98 4.54 -2.54
C LEU A 339 -7.62 3.21 -2.13
N SER A 340 -7.31 2.77 -0.92
CA SER A 340 -7.75 1.48 -0.38
C SER A 340 -9.16 1.55 0.23
N VAL A 341 -10.00 0.57 -0.07
CA VAL A 341 -11.43 0.60 0.25
C VAL A 341 -11.89 -0.62 1.02
N SER A 342 -12.39 -0.40 2.24
CA SER A 342 -13.10 -1.39 3.05
C SER A 342 -14.62 -1.26 2.93
N ALA A 343 -15.36 -2.29 3.39
CA ALA A 343 -16.82 -2.35 3.25
C ALA A 343 -17.56 -2.04 4.54
N THR A 344 -18.66 -1.26 4.42
CA THR A 344 -19.65 -1.07 5.49
C THR A 344 -20.99 -1.69 5.15
N SER A 345 -21.76 -1.96 6.20
CA SER A 345 -23.16 -2.38 6.09
C SER A 345 -24.09 -1.15 6.08
N THR A 346 -25.41 -1.41 6.05
CA THR A 346 -26.46 -0.37 5.97
C THR A 346 -26.49 0.57 7.17
N ASP A 347 -25.98 0.16 8.32
CA ASP A 347 -25.92 0.91 9.58
C ASP A 347 -24.54 1.54 9.87
N ASP A 348 -23.65 1.56 8.89
CA ASP A 348 -22.27 2.03 8.99
C ASP A 348 -21.34 1.17 9.83
N THR A 349 -21.78 0.02 10.33
CA THR A 349 -20.85 -0.95 10.90
C THR A 349 -19.96 -1.56 9.81
N ARG A 350 -18.72 -1.90 10.14
CA ARG A 350 -17.85 -2.65 9.23
C ARG A 350 -18.54 -3.95 8.82
N SER A 351 -18.60 -4.24 7.53
CA SER A 351 -19.13 -5.54 7.06
C SER A 351 -18.31 -6.69 7.64
N SER A 352 -18.99 -7.74 8.13
CA SER A 352 -18.34 -8.81 8.90
C SER A 352 -17.22 -9.54 8.14
N PHE A 353 -17.29 -9.56 6.82
CA PHE A 353 -16.27 -10.14 5.94
C PHE A 353 -15.11 -9.17 5.63
N SER A 354 -15.34 -7.86 5.72
CA SER A 354 -14.37 -6.87 5.24
C SER A 354 -13.04 -6.96 6.00
N ASN A 355 -11.93 -6.99 5.27
CA ASN A 355 -10.62 -6.73 5.86
C ASN A 355 -10.56 -5.29 6.40
N TYR A 356 -9.67 -5.07 7.35
CA TYR A 356 -9.44 -3.80 8.03
C TYR A 356 -7.96 -3.65 8.38
N GLY A 357 -7.53 -2.50 8.83
CA GLY A 357 -6.14 -2.25 9.21
C GLY A 357 -5.72 -0.81 9.00
N TYR A 358 -4.50 -0.47 9.40
CA TYR A 358 -3.96 0.90 9.24
C TYR A 358 -3.72 1.30 7.78
N GLY A 359 -3.72 0.34 6.87
CA GLY A 359 -3.62 0.58 5.43
C GLY A 359 -4.94 0.92 4.73
N VAL A 360 -6.07 0.98 5.46
CA VAL A 360 -7.36 1.41 4.89
C VAL A 360 -7.42 2.93 4.81
N ASP A 361 -7.77 3.49 3.65
CA ASP A 361 -7.98 4.93 3.48
C ASP A 361 -9.43 5.34 3.70
N VAL A 362 -10.38 4.59 3.13
CA VAL A 362 -11.81 4.88 3.22
C VAL A 362 -12.65 3.61 3.31
N CYS A 363 -13.90 3.77 3.74
CA CYS A 363 -14.94 2.76 3.64
C CYS A 363 -16.04 3.20 2.69
N ALA A 364 -16.73 2.23 2.07
CA ALA A 364 -17.96 2.47 1.33
C ALA A 364 -18.97 1.34 1.56
N PRO A 365 -20.27 1.54 1.29
CA PRO A 365 -21.24 0.47 1.37
C PRO A 365 -20.83 -0.73 0.53
N GLY A 366 -20.85 -1.94 1.11
CA GLY A 366 -20.43 -3.17 0.46
C GLY A 366 -21.27 -4.40 0.79
N THR A 367 -22.32 -4.23 1.60
CA THR A 367 -23.25 -5.33 1.95
C THR A 367 -24.56 -5.18 1.21
N ALA A 368 -25.01 -6.24 0.51
CA ALA A 368 -26.27 -6.26 -0.25
C ALA A 368 -26.38 -5.11 -1.27
N ILE A 369 -25.36 -4.93 -2.08
CA ILE A 369 -25.30 -3.89 -3.13
C ILE A 369 -26.00 -4.40 -4.39
N LEU A 370 -27.03 -3.69 -4.82
CA LEU A 370 -27.74 -3.97 -6.07
C LEU A 370 -26.95 -3.40 -7.25
N SER A 371 -26.64 -4.25 -8.25
CA SER A 371 -25.89 -3.87 -9.45
C SER A 371 -26.33 -4.66 -10.68
N THR A 372 -25.76 -4.31 -11.83
CA THR A 372 -25.91 -5.04 -13.10
C THR A 372 -25.31 -6.44 -13.01
N TRP A 373 -25.82 -7.38 -13.80
CA TRP A 373 -25.33 -8.75 -13.90
C TRP A 373 -25.48 -9.22 -15.35
N MET A 374 -24.67 -10.20 -15.74
CA MET A 374 -24.74 -10.78 -17.09
C MET A 374 -26.15 -11.09 -17.55
N ASN A 375 -26.36 -11.06 -18.88
CA ASN A 375 -27.62 -11.34 -19.58
C ASN A 375 -28.75 -10.38 -19.19
N ASP A 376 -28.45 -9.08 -19.16
CA ASP A 376 -29.41 -7.99 -18.97
C ASP A 376 -30.17 -8.02 -17.62
N VAL A 377 -29.65 -8.66 -16.61
CA VAL A 377 -30.32 -8.77 -15.30
C VAL A 377 -29.60 -7.96 -14.22
N TYR A 378 -30.21 -7.89 -13.04
CA TYR A 378 -29.68 -7.21 -11.86
C TYR A 378 -29.65 -8.19 -10.69
N THR A 379 -28.63 -8.07 -9.86
CA THR A 379 -28.51 -8.90 -8.65
C THR A 379 -27.92 -8.10 -7.50
N SER A 380 -28.09 -8.62 -6.28
CA SER A 380 -27.46 -8.04 -5.10
C SER A 380 -26.34 -8.94 -4.61
N ALA A 381 -25.17 -8.35 -4.37
CA ALA A 381 -24.01 -9.05 -3.85
C ALA A 381 -23.37 -8.28 -2.69
N SER A 382 -22.39 -8.92 -2.02
CA SER A 382 -21.65 -8.31 -0.90
C SER A 382 -20.16 -8.54 -1.08
N GLY A 383 -19.35 -7.51 -0.85
CA GLY A 383 -17.90 -7.57 -0.94
C GLY A 383 -17.27 -6.18 -0.94
N THR A 384 -16.01 -6.08 -0.53
CA THR A 384 -15.19 -4.89 -0.73
C THR A 384 -15.02 -4.58 -2.22
N SER A 385 -15.15 -5.61 -3.06
CA SER A 385 -15.16 -5.49 -4.51
C SER A 385 -16.34 -4.71 -5.09
N LEU A 386 -17.40 -4.45 -4.31
CA LEU A 386 -18.50 -3.55 -4.68
C LEU A 386 -18.36 -2.18 -4.04
N SER A 387 -17.65 -2.08 -2.91
CA SER A 387 -17.29 -0.81 -2.28
C SER A 387 -16.28 -0.02 -3.13
N SER A 388 -15.27 -0.71 -3.67
CA SER A 388 -14.21 -0.11 -4.49
C SER A 388 -14.75 0.62 -5.72
N PRO A 389 -15.61 0.05 -6.59
CA PRO A 389 -16.13 0.75 -7.76
C PRO A 389 -17.06 1.92 -7.41
N ILE A 390 -17.76 1.89 -6.27
CA ILE A 390 -18.50 3.06 -5.77
C ILE A 390 -17.52 4.20 -5.47
N VAL A 391 -16.36 3.91 -4.88
CA VAL A 391 -15.30 4.93 -4.66
C VAL A 391 -14.67 5.37 -5.98
N ALA A 392 -14.42 4.46 -6.92
CA ALA A 392 -13.85 4.80 -8.23
C ALA A 392 -14.78 5.75 -9.03
N GLY A 393 -16.09 5.48 -9.03
CA GLY A 393 -17.08 6.39 -9.64
C GLY A 393 -17.13 7.76 -8.94
N LEU A 394 -16.96 7.81 -7.62
CA LEU A 394 -16.82 9.08 -6.88
C LEU A 394 -15.52 9.81 -7.26
N CYS A 395 -14.40 9.11 -7.39
CA CYS A 395 -13.15 9.70 -7.89
C CYS A 395 -13.34 10.31 -9.29
N ALA A 396 -14.12 9.68 -10.16
CA ALA A 396 -14.46 10.23 -11.48
C ALA A 396 -15.28 11.53 -11.37
N LEU A 397 -16.26 11.61 -10.49
CA LEU A 397 -16.99 12.86 -10.22
C LEU A 397 -16.07 13.95 -9.65
N VAL A 398 -15.19 13.61 -8.73
CA VAL A 398 -14.20 14.56 -8.16
C VAL A 398 -13.24 15.05 -9.24
N LYS A 399 -12.74 14.16 -10.11
CA LYS A 399 -11.87 14.54 -11.24
C LYS A 399 -12.56 15.47 -12.21
N ASN A 400 -13.84 15.23 -12.51
CA ASN A 400 -14.65 16.13 -13.33
C ASN A 400 -14.83 17.51 -12.69
N LYS A 401 -15.13 17.55 -11.38
CA LYS A 401 -15.32 18.79 -10.63
C LYS A 401 -14.03 19.58 -10.45
N PHE A 402 -12.91 18.91 -10.26
CA PHE A 402 -11.59 19.47 -10.03
C PHE A 402 -10.58 18.97 -11.08
N PRO A 403 -10.72 19.39 -12.35
CA PRO A 403 -9.95 18.79 -13.47
C PRO A 403 -8.43 18.98 -13.35
N LEU A 404 -7.97 19.98 -12.59
CA LEU A 404 -6.56 20.24 -12.38
C LEU A 404 -5.94 19.43 -11.24
N TYR A 405 -6.75 18.69 -10.47
CA TYR A 405 -6.22 17.85 -9.40
C TYR A 405 -5.42 16.69 -9.97
N THR A 406 -4.29 16.42 -9.34
CA THR A 406 -3.52 15.20 -9.56
C THR A 406 -4.29 13.99 -9.03
N ALA A 407 -3.89 12.79 -9.43
CA ALA A 407 -4.46 11.54 -8.94
C ALA A 407 -4.49 11.49 -7.40
N LEU A 408 -3.37 11.82 -6.77
CA LEU A 408 -3.27 11.87 -5.30
C LEU A 408 -4.16 12.94 -4.67
N GLN A 409 -4.35 14.09 -5.33
CA GLN A 409 -5.28 15.12 -4.86
C GLN A 409 -6.74 14.67 -4.99
N VAL A 410 -7.10 13.92 -6.05
CA VAL A 410 -8.43 13.31 -6.20
C VAL A 410 -8.68 12.32 -5.07
N ASN A 411 -7.74 11.41 -4.81
CA ASN A 411 -7.82 10.43 -3.74
C ASN A 411 -7.97 11.11 -2.36
N GLU A 412 -7.16 12.13 -2.07
CA GLU A 412 -7.22 12.87 -0.81
C GLU A 412 -8.50 13.71 -0.67
N GLN A 413 -9.05 14.24 -1.78
CA GLN A 413 -10.33 14.94 -1.76
C GLN A 413 -11.48 14.00 -1.37
N VAL A 414 -11.47 12.76 -1.86
CA VAL A 414 -12.44 11.73 -1.43
C VAL A 414 -12.21 11.37 0.03
N ARG A 415 -10.95 11.06 0.42
CA ARG A 415 -10.58 10.57 1.74
C ARG A 415 -10.93 11.56 2.86
N THR A 416 -10.60 12.84 2.69
CA THR A 416 -10.77 13.84 3.76
C THR A 416 -12.19 14.34 3.92
N ASN A 417 -13.11 13.97 3.02
CA ASN A 417 -14.52 14.35 3.06
C ASN A 417 -15.45 13.18 3.45
N CYS A 418 -14.93 12.15 4.10
CA CYS A 418 -15.70 11.03 4.63
C CYS A 418 -16.51 11.41 5.86
N ASP A 419 -17.57 10.66 6.11
CA ASP A 419 -18.31 10.66 7.37
C ASP A 419 -17.63 9.75 8.40
N ASP A 420 -17.47 10.24 9.62
CA ASP A 420 -16.91 9.46 10.72
C ASP A 420 -17.87 8.33 11.14
N ILE A 421 -17.37 7.10 11.15
CA ILE A 421 -18.12 5.90 11.54
C ILE A 421 -17.58 5.21 12.79
N TYR A 422 -16.62 5.80 13.49
CA TYR A 422 -15.97 5.16 14.64
C TYR A 422 -16.88 5.02 15.85
N SER A 423 -17.94 5.84 15.96
CA SER A 423 -18.94 5.72 17.04
C SER A 423 -19.64 4.35 17.07
N VAL A 424 -19.81 3.70 15.91
CA VAL A 424 -20.41 2.35 15.78
C VAL A 424 -19.36 1.26 15.49
N ASN A 425 -18.07 1.62 15.39
CA ASN A 425 -16.93 0.75 15.07
C ASN A 425 -15.77 0.89 16.06
N SER A 426 -16.05 1.11 17.34
CA SER A 426 -15.01 1.39 18.34
C SER A 426 -13.94 0.29 18.51
N ALA A 427 -14.25 -0.96 18.14
CA ALA A 427 -13.29 -2.07 18.15
C ALA A 427 -12.22 -1.97 17.05
N TYR A 428 -12.44 -1.10 16.06
CA TYR A 428 -11.56 -0.93 14.88
C TYR A 428 -10.95 0.47 14.84
N ASP A 429 -10.63 1.07 16.01
CA ASP A 429 -10.09 2.42 16.10
C ASP A 429 -8.90 2.60 15.12
N LYS A 430 -8.96 3.63 14.27
CA LYS A 430 -7.98 3.97 13.21
C LYS A 430 -7.76 2.91 12.14
N LYS A 431 -8.55 1.82 12.09
CA LYS A 431 -8.39 0.71 11.14
C LYS A 431 -9.43 0.69 10.03
N LEU A 432 -10.23 1.76 9.92
CA LEU A 432 -11.25 1.98 8.88
C LEU A 432 -11.03 3.31 8.15
N GLY A 433 -9.78 3.77 8.07
CA GLY A 433 -9.38 4.99 7.40
C GLY A 433 -10.09 6.23 7.94
N ARG A 434 -10.58 7.09 7.04
CA ARG A 434 -11.32 8.31 7.40
C ARG A 434 -12.82 8.08 7.60
N GLY A 435 -13.27 6.82 7.47
CA GLY A 435 -14.67 6.46 7.59
C GLY A 435 -15.35 6.24 6.24
N ARG A 436 -16.69 6.38 6.19
CA ARG A 436 -17.47 6.15 4.99
C ARG A 436 -17.44 7.36 4.06
N ILE A 437 -17.21 7.12 2.76
CA ILE A 437 -17.25 8.19 1.74
C ILE A 437 -18.58 8.95 1.77
N ASN A 438 -18.51 10.26 1.44
CA ASN A 438 -19.65 11.13 1.26
C ASN A 438 -19.49 11.90 -0.05
N ALA A 439 -20.30 11.53 -1.06
CA ALA A 439 -20.16 12.05 -2.41
C ALA A 439 -20.43 13.55 -2.49
N PHE A 440 -21.45 14.03 -1.76
CA PHE A 440 -21.77 15.47 -1.73
C PHE A 440 -20.60 16.27 -1.13
N ASN A 441 -20.08 15.86 0.02
CA ASN A 441 -18.97 16.56 0.65
C ASN A 441 -17.73 16.57 -0.25
N ALA A 442 -17.42 15.45 -0.91
CA ALA A 442 -16.24 15.32 -1.77
C ALA A 442 -16.28 16.28 -2.99
N VAL A 443 -17.44 16.50 -3.61
CA VAL A 443 -17.57 17.41 -4.75
C VAL A 443 -17.89 18.85 -4.38
N ASN A 444 -18.47 19.09 -3.19
CA ASN A 444 -18.89 20.42 -2.75
C ASN A 444 -17.78 21.20 -2.01
N ASN A 445 -16.94 20.52 -1.24
CA ASN A 445 -15.92 21.17 -0.42
C ASN A 445 -14.70 21.57 -1.26
N VAL A 446 -14.64 22.83 -1.65
CA VAL A 446 -13.53 23.40 -2.45
C VAL A 446 -12.30 23.79 -1.59
N ASN A 447 -12.39 23.69 -0.28
CA ASN A 447 -11.34 24.05 0.67
C ASN A 447 -10.90 22.86 1.55
N SER A 448 -11.04 21.66 1.04
CA SER A 448 -10.57 20.45 1.72
C SER A 448 -9.09 20.56 2.04
N LYS A 449 -8.70 20.00 3.17
CA LYS A 449 -7.32 20.00 3.67
C LYS A 449 -6.84 18.57 3.79
N SER A 450 -5.56 18.34 3.52
CA SER A 450 -4.99 17.00 3.64
C SER A 450 -3.51 17.07 3.95
N LEU A 451 -3.10 16.50 5.06
CA LEU A 451 -1.71 16.32 5.44
C LEU A 451 -1.42 14.84 5.58
N ARG A 452 -0.39 14.35 4.90
CA ARG A 452 0.00 12.94 4.91
C ARG A 452 1.47 12.77 5.24
N LEU A 453 1.79 11.65 5.87
CA LEU A 453 3.15 11.20 6.04
C LEU A 453 3.73 10.81 4.67
N TYR A 454 4.68 11.59 4.20
CA TYR A 454 5.38 11.33 2.94
C TYR A 454 6.51 10.32 3.11
N GLN A 455 7.29 10.50 4.21
CA GLN A 455 8.42 9.67 4.59
C GLN A 455 8.70 9.83 6.08
N TYR A 456 9.32 8.84 6.70
CA TYR A 456 9.88 8.98 8.04
C TYR A 456 11.25 8.31 8.15
N GLU A 457 12.02 8.73 9.15
CA GLU A 457 13.33 8.19 9.50
C GLU A 457 13.38 7.98 11.01
N ILE A 458 13.92 6.85 11.44
CA ILE A 458 14.15 6.56 12.86
C ILE A 458 15.64 6.33 13.05
N GLU A 459 16.26 7.17 13.88
CA GLU A 459 17.62 7.02 14.36
C GLU A 459 17.56 6.38 15.75
N GLU A 460 18.25 5.26 15.95
CA GLU A 460 18.36 4.56 17.22
C GLU A 460 19.77 4.70 17.80
N THR A 461 19.93 4.36 19.08
CA THR A 461 21.17 4.66 19.84
C THR A 461 22.38 3.90 19.32
N THR A 462 22.21 2.64 18.90
CA THR A 462 23.30 1.78 18.42
C THR A 462 23.58 1.93 16.94
N ASN A 463 22.64 2.52 16.19
CA ASN A 463 22.71 2.74 14.75
C ASN A 463 23.00 1.45 13.96
N ASP A 464 22.37 0.35 14.35
CA ASP A 464 22.51 -0.96 13.71
C ASP A 464 21.23 -1.41 12.97
N GLY A 465 20.21 -0.55 12.93
CA GLY A 465 18.97 -0.79 12.22
C GLY A 465 17.95 -1.67 12.98
N VAL A 466 18.25 -2.00 14.25
CA VAL A 466 17.40 -2.85 15.09
C VAL A 466 17.00 -2.11 16.36
N TYR A 467 15.69 -2.01 16.59
CA TYR A 467 15.16 -1.37 17.79
C TYR A 467 15.19 -2.35 18.98
N LYS A 468 16.02 -2.03 19.99
CA LYS A 468 16.29 -2.89 21.15
C LYS A 468 15.65 -2.33 22.42
N PRO A 469 15.32 -3.20 23.40
CA PRO A 469 14.90 -2.75 24.73
C PRO A 469 15.91 -1.78 25.36
N GLY A 470 15.41 -0.69 25.93
CA GLY A 470 16.22 0.33 26.60
C GLY A 470 16.80 1.41 25.71
N GLU A 471 16.60 1.35 24.40
CA GLU A 471 17.07 2.38 23.47
C GLU A 471 16.18 3.62 23.44
N ASN A 472 16.77 4.73 23.02
CA ASN A 472 16.07 5.95 22.65
C ASN A 472 16.03 6.07 21.14
N LEU A 473 14.83 6.21 20.58
CA LEU A 473 14.60 6.43 19.16
C LEU A 473 14.32 7.90 18.88
N LYS A 474 14.86 8.41 17.78
CA LYS A 474 14.60 9.76 17.27
C LYS A 474 13.85 9.66 15.96
N LEU A 475 12.56 9.99 15.97
CA LEU A 475 11.69 9.94 14.78
C LEU A 475 11.65 11.31 14.11
N THR A 476 12.07 11.34 12.85
CA THR A 476 11.87 12.44 11.91
C THR A 476 10.72 12.07 10.98
N VAL A 477 9.79 13.00 10.76
CA VAL A 477 8.67 12.82 9.83
C VAL A 477 8.68 13.91 8.77
N HIS A 478 8.49 13.52 7.52
CA HIS A 478 8.29 14.40 6.38
C HIS A 478 6.83 14.35 5.98
N LEU A 479 6.16 15.48 5.98
CA LEU A 479 4.72 15.58 5.77
C LEU A 479 4.44 16.40 4.50
N LEU A 480 3.48 15.94 3.70
CA LEU A 480 3.04 16.60 2.47
C LEU A 480 1.59 17.06 2.61
N ASN A 481 1.34 18.36 2.35
CA ASN A 481 -0.01 18.88 2.24
C ASN A 481 -0.51 18.76 0.79
N TYR A 482 -1.48 17.91 0.53
CA TYR A 482 -2.01 17.68 -0.82
C TYR A 482 -3.01 18.73 -1.30
N LEU A 483 -3.80 19.31 -0.39
CA LEU A 483 -4.95 20.16 -0.73
C LEU A 483 -4.78 21.60 -0.25
N ALA A 484 -5.85 22.28 0.14
CA ALA A 484 -5.82 23.69 0.51
C ALA A 484 -4.79 23.99 1.63
N PRO A 485 -4.21 25.20 1.65
CA PRO A 485 -3.20 25.56 2.65
C PRO A 485 -3.68 25.39 4.09
N LEU A 486 -2.78 24.93 4.93
CA LEU A 486 -2.97 24.73 6.37
C LEU A 486 -2.32 25.90 7.12
N PRO A 487 -3.08 26.78 7.82
CA PRO A 487 -2.53 28.03 8.39
C PRO A 487 -1.63 27.80 9.62
N LEU A 488 -1.94 26.84 10.44
CA LEU A 488 -1.16 26.43 11.61
C LEU A 488 -1.34 24.91 11.75
N VAL A 489 -0.26 24.19 11.74
CA VAL A 489 -0.29 22.73 11.89
C VAL A 489 0.37 22.37 13.20
N ASN A 490 -0.33 21.56 14.00
CA ASN A 490 0.26 20.88 15.14
C ASN A 490 0.31 19.39 14.83
N VAL A 491 1.46 18.80 15.03
CA VAL A 491 1.70 17.37 14.86
C VAL A 491 2.13 16.80 16.19
N SER A 492 1.50 15.72 16.62
CA SER A 492 1.89 15.01 17.83
C SER A 492 1.98 13.52 17.58
N VAL A 493 2.86 12.84 18.32
CA VAL A 493 2.97 11.39 18.35
C VAL A 493 2.50 10.87 19.70
N SER A 494 1.81 9.73 19.68
CA SER A 494 1.34 9.03 20.88
C SER A 494 1.41 7.52 20.67
N THR A 495 1.41 6.76 21.77
CA THR A 495 1.32 5.30 21.75
C THR A 495 0.53 4.82 22.95
N SER A 496 -0.17 3.70 22.79
CA SER A 496 -0.82 2.99 23.90
C SER A 496 0.05 1.84 24.43
N SER A 497 1.19 1.56 23.80
CA SER A 497 2.09 0.49 24.22
C SER A 497 2.69 0.79 25.59
N PRO A 498 2.67 -0.15 26.56
CA PRO A 498 3.34 0.02 27.84
C PRO A 498 4.88 -0.07 27.73
N TYR A 499 5.39 -0.42 26.55
CA TYR A 499 6.80 -0.62 26.28
C TYR A 499 7.48 0.56 25.60
N ALA A 500 6.79 1.68 25.41
CA ALA A 500 7.36 2.90 24.88
C ALA A 500 6.86 4.13 25.63
N THR A 501 7.77 5.08 25.89
CA THR A 501 7.45 6.39 26.50
C THR A 501 7.88 7.49 25.55
N ILE A 502 6.92 8.34 25.15
CA ILE A 502 7.20 9.49 24.29
C ILE A 502 7.67 10.66 25.15
N THR A 503 8.94 11.07 25.01
CA THR A 503 9.55 12.14 25.83
C THR A 503 9.62 13.47 25.09
N SER A 504 9.55 13.48 23.75
CA SER A 504 9.30 14.67 22.93
C SER A 504 8.20 14.33 21.95
N ASN A 505 7.00 14.86 22.14
CA ASN A 505 5.77 14.33 21.55
C ASN A 505 5.08 15.25 20.55
N SER A 506 5.54 16.50 20.35
CA SER A 506 4.83 17.44 19.49
C SER A 506 5.74 18.50 18.87
N PHE A 507 5.34 18.99 17.71
CA PHE A 507 5.88 20.20 17.09
C PHE A 507 4.79 20.94 16.31
N SER A 508 5.08 22.19 15.90
CA SER A 508 4.14 23.01 15.15
C SER A 508 4.84 23.72 14.00
N ALA A 509 4.11 23.87 12.88
CA ALA A 509 4.49 24.70 11.75
C ALA A 509 3.51 25.86 11.57
N SER A 510 4.03 27.03 11.16
CA SER A 510 3.23 28.26 11.06
C SER A 510 2.22 28.25 9.91
N SER A 511 2.59 27.67 8.79
CA SER A 511 1.74 27.53 7.59
C SER A 511 2.38 26.52 6.65
N ILE A 512 1.56 25.71 5.96
CA ILE A 512 2.00 24.77 4.93
C ILE A 512 1.14 25.00 3.70
N GLY A 513 1.75 25.36 2.58
CA GLY A 513 1.10 25.57 1.29
C GLY A 513 0.61 24.24 0.67
N MET A 514 -0.20 24.36 -0.37
CA MET A 514 -0.61 23.20 -1.18
C MET A 514 0.60 22.59 -1.89
N LEU A 515 0.74 21.27 -1.86
CA LEU A 515 1.87 20.49 -2.40
C LEU A 515 3.22 20.85 -1.78
N GLU A 516 3.21 21.43 -0.60
CA GLU A 516 4.40 21.72 0.19
C GLU A 516 4.72 20.56 1.13
N ILE A 517 6.01 20.17 1.14
CA ILE A 517 6.55 19.20 2.09
C ILE A 517 7.23 19.97 3.21
N PHE A 518 7.04 19.53 4.43
CA PHE A 518 7.77 20.03 5.56
C PHE A 518 8.11 18.89 6.54
N ASP A 519 9.12 19.09 7.38
CA ASP A 519 9.59 18.12 8.36
C ASP A 519 9.70 18.72 9.77
N ASN A 520 9.88 17.87 10.77
CA ASN A 520 10.08 18.31 12.14
C ASN A 520 11.52 18.71 12.46
N GLY A 521 12.44 18.70 11.48
CA GLY A 521 13.80 19.22 11.57
C GLY A 521 14.51 18.88 12.89
N ASN A 522 14.87 19.93 13.66
CA ASN A 522 15.52 19.76 14.96
C ASN A 522 14.56 19.38 16.10
N SER A 523 13.25 19.39 15.85
CA SER A 523 12.20 19.06 16.83
C SER A 523 11.75 17.59 16.68
N ARG A 524 12.72 16.68 16.57
CA ARG A 524 12.45 15.24 16.42
C ARG A 524 11.63 14.71 17.59
N PHE A 525 10.74 13.78 17.31
CA PHE A 525 10.09 13.02 18.37
C PHE A 525 11.11 12.12 19.06
N SER A 526 10.97 11.95 20.37
CA SER A 526 11.85 11.11 21.15
C SER A 526 11.06 10.03 21.86
N ILE A 527 11.44 8.78 21.66
CA ILE A 527 10.73 7.61 22.13
C ILE A 527 11.71 6.74 22.91
N ASP A 528 11.47 6.57 24.20
CA ASP A 528 12.26 5.67 25.05
C ASP A 528 11.61 4.29 25.09
N LEU A 529 12.34 3.26 24.66
CA LEU A 529 11.91 1.87 24.72
C LEU A 529 12.18 1.30 26.12
N ALA A 530 11.22 0.57 26.66
CA ALA A 530 11.36 -0.05 27.98
C ALA A 530 12.39 -1.20 27.96
N ASN A 531 13.20 -1.32 29.02
CA ASN A 531 14.19 -2.40 29.16
C ASN A 531 13.56 -3.80 29.18
N ASN A 532 12.30 -3.91 29.57
CA ASN A 532 11.55 -5.17 29.66
C ASN A 532 10.62 -5.41 28.46
N THR A 533 10.88 -4.78 27.33
CA THR A 533 10.10 -5.02 26.10
C THR A 533 10.25 -6.49 25.68
N PRO A 534 9.15 -7.24 25.59
CA PRO A 534 9.20 -8.63 25.16
C PRO A 534 9.74 -8.78 23.73
N ALA A 535 10.20 -9.98 23.42
CA ALA A 535 10.60 -10.31 22.06
C ALA A 535 9.44 -10.10 21.05
N ASN A 536 9.78 -9.67 19.85
CA ASN A 536 8.86 -9.49 18.71
C ASN A 536 7.67 -8.56 19.02
N THR A 537 7.90 -7.53 19.83
CA THR A 537 6.85 -6.57 20.20
C THR A 537 6.66 -5.53 19.10
N THR A 538 5.47 -5.48 18.50
CA THR A 538 5.08 -4.38 17.61
C THR A 538 4.55 -3.22 18.45
N ILE A 539 5.02 -2.01 18.19
CA ILE A 539 4.59 -0.78 18.84
C ILE A 539 3.98 0.15 17.78
N ASP A 540 2.73 0.55 18.02
CA ASP A 540 2.04 1.52 17.19
C ASP A 540 2.37 2.95 17.67
N LEU A 541 2.90 3.76 16.78
CA LEU A 541 3.14 5.18 16.97
C LEU A 541 2.09 5.95 16.16
N VAL A 542 1.13 6.56 16.85
CA VAL A 542 0.04 7.30 16.23
C VAL A 542 0.47 8.75 16.05
N LEU A 543 0.63 9.18 14.82
CA LEU A 543 0.78 10.56 14.41
C LEU A 543 -0.61 11.22 14.34
N ASN A 544 -0.82 12.31 15.06
CA ASN A 544 -2.06 13.09 15.03
C ASN A 544 -1.76 14.47 14.44
N TYR A 545 -2.56 14.88 13.49
CA TYR A 545 -2.48 16.16 12.80
C TYR A 545 -3.66 17.04 13.20
N SER A 546 -3.41 18.31 13.47
CA SER A 546 -4.48 19.26 13.70
C SER A 546 -4.15 20.63 13.13
N SER A 547 -5.15 21.27 12.53
CA SER A 547 -5.15 22.65 12.07
C SER A 547 -6.57 23.22 12.18
N THR A 548 -6.75 24.52 11.95
CA THR A 548 -8.09 25.13 11.99
C THR A 548 -9.05 24.43 11.03
N GLY A 549 -10.07 23.76 11.58
CA GLY A 549 -11.08 23.00 10.82
C GLY A 549 -10.56 21.73 10.13
N TYR A 550 -9.47 21.15 10.64
CA TYR A 550 -8.88 19.91 10.12
C TYR A 550 -8.25 19.10 11.26
N THR A 551 -8.53 17.82 11.25
CA THR A 551 -7.83 16.81 12.06
C THR A 551 -7.63 15.55 11.23
N ASP A 552 -6.51 14.87 11.42
CA ASP A 552 -6.21 13.60 10.77
C ASP A 552 -5.24 12.79 11.61
N PHE A 553 -4.96 11.55 11.18
CA PHE A 553 -4.02 10.67 11.85
C PHE A 553 -3.37 9.71 10.85
N GLU A 554 -2.20 9.20 11.22
CA GLU A 554 -1.55 8.04 10.58
C GLU A 554 -0.84 7.21 11.64
N VAL A 555 -0.52 5.96 11.33
CA VAL A 555 0.13 5.04 12.27
C VAL A 555 1.42 4.50 11.66
N ILE A 556 2.52 4.64 12.41
CA ILE A 556 3.80 4.00 12.12
C ILE A 556 3.93 2.80 13.06
N GLN A 557 4.15 1.61 12.50
CA GLN A 557 4.42 0.41 13.28
C GLN A 557 5.92 0.14 13.33
N ILE A 558 6.46 -0.07 14.51
CA ILE A 558 7.86 -0.46 14.70
C ILE A 558 7.94 -1.82 15.40
N LEU A 559 8.81 -2.70 14.90
CA LEU A 559 9.09 -3.99 15.52
C LEU A 559 10.30 -3.85 16.46
N VAL A 560 10.07 -4.08 17.74
CA VAL A 560 11.10 -3.98 18.79
C VAL A 560 11.49 -5.37 19.26
N ASN A 561 12.79 -5.56 19.53
CA ASN A 561 13.39 -6.80 20.02
C ASN A 561 13.07 -8.01 19.10
N PRO A 562 13.35 -7.90 17.77
CA PRO A 562 13.09 -9.00 16.83
C PRO A 562 13.95 -10.22 17.17
N THR A 563 13.38 -11.42 17.13
CA THR A 563 14.10 -12.67 17.36
C THR A 563 14.23 -13.52 16.10
N PHE A 564 13.54 -13.17 15.05
CA PHE A 564 13.63 -13.79 13.73
C PHE A 564 13.17 -12.80 12.65
N ALA A 565 13.54 -13.09 11.41
CA ALA A 565 12.94 -12.44 10.24
C ALA A 565 12.70 -13.48 9.15
N THR A 566 11.69 -13.21 8.33
CA THR A 566 11.31 -14.05 7.19
C THR A 566 11.77 -13.40 5.90
N GLN A 567 12.56 -14.11 5.13
CA GLN A 567 13.02 -13.72 3.81
C GLN A 567 12.06 -14.29 2.76
N THR A 568 11.54 -13.42 1.91
CA THR A 568 10.54 -13.76 0.90
C THR A 568 11.01 -13.31 -0.48
N THR A 569 10.85 -14.19 -1.47
CA THR A 569 10.97 -13.89 -2.90
C THR A 569 9.67 -14.27 -3.61
N ASP A 570 9.64 -14.13 -4.93
CA ASP A 570 8.46 -14.49 -5.72
C ASP A 570 8.09 -15.98 -5.57
N ASN A 571 9.08 -16.86 -5.35
CA ASN A 571 8.87 -18.31 -5.37
C ASN A 571 9.20 -19.05 -4.07
N ILE A 572 10.02 -18.49 -3.18
CA ILE A 572 10.37 -19.14 -1.89
C ILE A 572 10.27 -18.19 -0.71
N GLU A 573 9.93 -18.77 0.42
CA GLU A 573 9.86 -18.10 1.71
C GLU A 573 10.54 -18.95 2.79
N PHE A 574 11.35 -18.32 3.65
CA PHE A 574 11.96 -19.01 4.79
C PHE A 574 12.26 -18.06 5.94
N THR A 575 12.22 -18.57 7.16
CA THR A 575 12.57 -17.82 8.37
C THR A 575 13.98 -18.18 8.83
N VAL A 576 14.73 -17.16 9.27
CA VAL A 576 16.00 -17.32 10.00
C VAL A 576 15.87 -16.67 11.37
N THR A 577 16.34 -17.34 12.42
CA THR A 577 16.20 -16.87 13.79
C THR A 577 17.53 -16.42 14.37
N ASN A 578 17.46 -15.57 15.40
CA ASN A 578 18.64 -15.10 16.13
C ASN A 578 19.37 -16.20 16.93
N LYS A 579 18.80 -17.41 16.93
CA LYS A 579 19.41 -18.60 17.56
C LYS A 579 20.21 -19.45 16.58
N GLY A 580 20.19 -19.09 15.27
CA GLY A 580 20.86 -19.85 14.21
C GLY A 580 20.00 -20.97 13.62
N THR A 581 18.73 -21.12 14.08
CA THR A 581 17.78 -22.06 13.48
C THR A 581 17.21 -21.48 12.19
N ILE A 582 16.82 -22.36 11.28
CA ILE A 582 16.12 -22.04 10.03
C ILE A 582 14.74 -22.66 10.14
N GLY A 583 13.71 -21.91 9.77
CA GLY A 583 12.31 -22.33 9.79
C GLY A 583 11.53 -21.75 10.94
N PHE A 584 11.89 -22.05 12.20
CA PHE A 584 11.08 -21.66 13.37
C PHE A 584 11.94 -21.23 14.55
N ASN A 585 11.38 -20.33 15.38
CA ASN A 585 12.00 -19.78 16.57
C ASN A 585 11.62 -20.54 17.87
N ASP A 586 10.52 -21.28 17.84
CA ASP A 586 9.84 -21.93 18.96
C ASP A 586 9.68 -23.43 18.78
N TYR A 587 10.71 -24.10 18.20
CA TYR A 587 10.73 -25.56 18.14
C TYR A 587 10.45 -26.20 19.54
N PRO A 588 9.61 -27.23 19.65
CA PRO A 588 8.95 -28.00 18.58
C PRO A 588 7.55 -27.51 18.20
N ASP A 589 7.06 -26.41 18.81
CA ASP A 589 5.70 -25.88 18.56
C ASP A 589 5.52 -25.30 17.16
N ASN A 590 6.60 -24.80 16.53
CA ASN A 590 6.70 -24.33 15.17
C ASN A 590 5.63 -23.28 14.76
N ASN A 591 5.30 -22.36 15.69
CA ASN A 591 4.33 -21.27 15.48
C ASN A 591 4.98 -19.91 15.18
N GLN A 592 6.28 -19.75 15.50
CA GLN A 592 7.02 -18.51 15.29
C GLN A 592 7.98 -18.65 14.11
N GLY A 593 7.56 -18.23 12.95
CA GLY A 593 8.22 -18.41 11.67
C GLY A 593 7.28 -19.05 10.67
N ILE A 594 7.77 -19.29 9.46
CA ILE A 594 6.97 -19.90 8.38
C ILE A 594 7.58 -21.21 7.84
N GLY A 595 8.66 -21.68 8.44
CA GLY A 595 9.40 -22.82 7.93
C GLY A 595 10.32 -22.46 6.76
N PHE A 596 10.38 -23.34 5.77
CA PHE A 596 10.95 -23.15 4.44
C PHE A 596 9.99 -23.74 3.42
N LYS A 597 9.50 -22.93 2.49
CA LYS A 597 8.41 -23.33 1.60
C LYS A 597 8.48 -22.65 0.24
N LEU A 598 7.73 -23.19 -0.72
CA LEU A 598 7.37 -22.42 -1.92
C LEU A 598 6.34 -21.36 -1.54
N SER A 599 6.40 -20.20 -2.17
CA SER A 599 5.39 -19.15 -1.99
C SER A 599 4.00 -19.70 -2.26
N ASN A 600 3.06 -19.45 -1.37
CA ASN A 600 1.67 -19.96 -1.41
C ASN A 600 1.51 -21.49 -1.24
N SER A 601 2.52 -22.19 -0.71
CA SER A 601 2.42 -23.63 -0.35
C SER A 601 2.47 -23.85 1.17
N SER A 602 2.20 -25.11 1.59
CA SER A 602 2.48 -25.55 2.96
C SER A 602 3.98 -25.52 3.25
N ASN A 603 4.34 -25.43 4.51
CA ASN A 603 5.73 -25.58 4.95
C ASN A 603 6.28 -26.97 4.61
N LEU A 604 7.56 -27.03 4.23
CA LEU A 604 8.27 -28.28 3.89
C LEU A 604 9.37 -28.62 4.89
N LEU A 605 9.62 -27.79 5.89
CA LEU A 605 10.74 -27.92 6.82
C LEU A 605 10.26 -28.04 8.27
N PHE A 606 10.42 -29.20 8.90
CA PHE A 606 10.11 -29.37 10.32
C PHE A 606 11.17 -28.72 11.22
N GLU A 607 12.48 -28.97 10.94
CA GLU A 607 13.60 -28.41 11.69
C GLU A 607 14.80 -28.16 10.79
N GLY A 608 15.47 -27.02 10.97
CA GLY A 608 16.71 -26.71 10.27
C GLY A 608 17.64 -25.85 11.10
N GLY A 609 18.95 -25.96 10.89
CA GLY A 609 19.89 -25.10 11.59
C GLY A 609 21.34 -25.48 11.44
N LEU A 610 22.18 -24.59 11.99
CA LEU A 610 23.62 -24.67 11.97
C LEU A 610 24.15 -25.67 13.01
N LEU A 611 25.13 -26.49 12.58
CA LEU A 611 25.97 -27.25 13.49
C LEU A 611 27.42 -27.22 13.02
N PHE A 612 28.35 -27.20 13.97
CA PHE A 612 29.79 -27.25 13.72
C PHE A 612 30.56 -27.84 14.89
N GLY A 613 31.79 -28.28 14.64
CA GLY A 613 32.55 -28.94 15.70
C GLY A 613 33.99 -29.26 15.31
N THR A 614 34.76 -29.71 16.29
CA THR A 614 36.15 -30.19 16.15
C THR A 614 36.36 -31.60 16.65
N SER A 615 35.40 -32.13 17.42
CA SER A 615 35.39 -33.50 17.93
C SER A 615 34.00 -33.84 18.48
N SER A 616 33.77 -35.12 18.82
CA SER A 616 32.49 -35.54 19.41
C SER A 616 32.18 -34.90 20.79
N SER A 617 33.17 -34.36 21.49
CA SER A 617 33.00 -33.60 22.71
C SER A 617 33.02 -32.07 22.51
N LYS A 618 33.13 -31.61 21.28
CA LYS A 618 33.22 -30.22 20.91
C LYS A 618 32.34 -29.96 19.69
N VAL A 619 31.01 -30.15 19.86
CA VAL A 619 30.00 -29.83 18.87
C VAL A 619 29.11 -28.72 19.39
N VAL A 620 28.91 -27.69 18.58
CA VAL A 620 28.04 -26.53 18.81
C VAL A 620 26.90 -26.58 17.82
N ASP A 621 25.69 -26.41 18.31
CA ASP A 621 24.50 -26.48 17.48
C ASP A 621 23.29 -25.74 18.07
N CYS A 622 22.27 -25.53 17.26
CA CYS A 622 20.98 -24.96 17.65
C CYS A 622 19.81 -25.95 17.39
N LEU A 623 20.10 -27.23 17.26
CA LEU A 623 19.15 -28.29 16.90
C LEU A 623 18.61 -29.03 18.12
N ARG A 624 17.60 -29.91 17.93
CA ARG A 624 17.09 -30.80 18.99
C ARG A 624 18.22 -31.46 19.74
N GLY A 625 18.08 -31.58 21.07
CA GLY A 625 19.12 -32.09 21.96
C GLY A 625 18.90 -33.53 22.40
N THR A 626 19.46 -33.86 23.57
CA THR A 626 19.18 -35.14 24.28
C THR A 626 17.76 -35.22 24.80
N ASN A 627 17.07 -34.13 24.99
CA ASN A 627 15.61 -34.07 25.04
C ASN A 627 15.11 -33.68 23.64
N PRO A 628 14.42 -34.53 22.90
CA PRO A 628 13.99 -34.28 21.54
C PRO A 628 12.98 -33.12 21.41
N ASP A 629 12.32 -32.76 22.53
CA ASP A 629 11.35 -31.64 22.57
C ASP A 629 12.00 -30.26 22.84
N VAL A 630 13.33 -30.19 22.91
CA VAL A 630 14.04 -28.95 23.24
C VAL A 630 15.26 -28.80 22.34
N ALA A 631 15.32 -27.66 21.64
CA ALA A 631 16.52 -27.30 20.87
C ALA A 631 17.66 -26.84 21.79
N ASN A 632 18.91 -27.17 21.41
CA ASN A 632 20.09 -26.65 22.08
C ASN A 632 20.21 -25.13 21.91
N SER A 633 20.67 -24.45 22.90
CA SER A 633 20.90 -22.98 22.93
C SER A 633 22.40 -22.62 23.01
N ASP A 634 23.23 -23.36 22.27
CA ASP A 634 24.67 -23.19 22.30
C ASP A 634 25.13 -21.85 21.72
N LEU A 635 24.32 -21.27 20.85
CA LEU A 635 24.61 -20.01 20.18
C LEU A 635 23.97 -18.81 20.89
N SER A 636 24.69 -17.71 20.95
CA SER A 636 24.21 -16.43 21.48
C SER A 636 24.21 -15.37 20.38
N ASN A 637 23.20 -14.52 20.41
CA ASN A 637 23.04 -13.44 19.43
C ASN A 637 23.98 -12.28 19.75
N VAL A 638 24.66 -11.77 18.73
CA VAL A 638 25.46 -10.54 18.75
C VAL A 638 24.80 -9.45 17.95
N LEU A 639 24.33 -9.78 16.71
CA LEU A 639 23.51 -8.94 15.87
C LEU A 639 22.33 -9.77 15.36
N PRO A 640 21.08 -9.35 15.59
CA PRO A 640 19.90 -10.04 15.10
C PRO A 640 19.90 -10.26 13.59
N PHE A 641 19.13 -11.22 13.11
CA PHE A 641 18.94 -11.39 11.68
C PHE A 641 18.10 -10.25 11.10
N ILE A 642 18.71 -9.48 10.22
CA ILE A 642 18.11 -8.32 9.55
C ILE A 642 18.09 -8.52 8.05
N LEU A 643 17.08 -7.96 7.38
CA LEU A 643 16.90 -8.03 5.93
C LEU A 643 17.18 -6.68 5.27
N SER A 644 17.82 -6.73 4.11
CA SER A 644 17.99 -5.61 3.20
C SER A 644 17.25 -5.90 1.89
N VAL A 645 16.35 -5.01 1.47
CA VAL A 645 15.56 -5.14 0.24
C VAL A 645 15.56 -3.78 -0.48
N PRO A 646 16.19 -3.65 -1.68
CA PRO A 646 17.09 -4.66 -2.26
C PRO A 646 18.35 -4.84 -1.42
N GLY A 647 18.95 -6.04 -1.51
CA GLY A 647 20.25 -6.33 -0.95
C GLY A 647 21.39 -5.72 -1.75
N LEU A 648 22.60 -5.71 -1.20
CA LEU A 648 23.80 -5.21 -1.88
C LEU A 648 24.22 -6.12 -3.05
N PHE A 649 24.03 -7.43 -2.89
CA PHE A 649 24.49 -8.45 -3.83
C PHE A 649 23.38 -9.37 -4.30
N ALA A 650 22.15 -9.16 -3.85
CA ALA A 650 20.98 -9.98 -4.15
C ALA A 650 19.71 -9.13 -4.11
N ASP A 651 18.60 -9.64 -4.60
CA ASP A 651 17.31 -8.96 -4.51
C ASP A 651 16.84 -8.83 -3.04
N VAL A 652 17.04 -9.90 -2.26
CA VAL A 652 16.90 -9.85 -0.80
C VAL A 652 18.16 -10.43 -0.16
N GLN A 653 18.72 -9.72 0.80
CA GLN A 653 19.88 -10.15 1.56
C GLN A 653 19.57 -10.10 3.05
N GLY A 654 19.89 -11.21 3.75
CA GLY A 654 19.85 -11.27 5.22
C GLY A 654 21.25 -11.22 5.80
N HIS A 655 21.39 -10.69 7.01
CA HIS A 655 22.64 -10.60 7.74
C HIS A 655 22.42 -10.83 9.23
N MET A 656 23.29 -11.62 9.88
CA MET A 656 23.28 -11.92 11.32
C MET A 656 24.69 -12.18 11.83
N VAL A 657 24.96 -11.84 13.10
CA VAL A 657 26.18 -12.23 13.80
C VAL A 657 25.79 -12.96 15.09
N ILE A 658 26.32 -14.15 15.27
CA ILE A 658 26.16 -14.99 16.46
C ILE A 658 27.51 -15.48 16.94
N ASN A 659 27.60 -16.00 18.16
CA ASN A 659 28.81 -16.67 18.68
C ASN A 659 28.42 -17.90 19.47
N ASP A 660 29.46 -18.71 19.89
CA ASP A 660 29.29 -19.94 20.65
C ASP A 660 29.44 -19.76 22.16
N ASP A 661 29.17 -18.55 22.68
CA ASP A 661 29.41 -18.24 24.12
C ASP A 661 28.52 -19.05 25.07
N ASN A 662 27.34 -19.48 24.62
CA ASN A 662 26.39 -20.29 25.38
C ASN A 662 26.71 -21.79 25.38
N ALA A 663 27.66 -22.25 24.58
CA ALA A 663 27.96 -23.69 24.44
C ALA A 663 28.64 -24.34 25.65
N GLY A 664 28.95 -23.57 26.70
CA GLY A 664 29.51 -24.07 27.93
C GLY A 664 30.81 -24.83 27.70
N SER A 665 30.87 -26.13 28.10
CA SER A 665 32.05 -26.99 27.89
C SER A 665 32.32 -27.33 26.42
N ASN A 666 31.30 -27.19 25.54
CA ASN A 666 31.42 -27.44 24.10
C ASN A 666 31.98 -26.24 23.33
N LYS A 667 32.09 -25.08 23.95
CA LYS A 667 32.58 -23.86 23.33
C LYS A 667 33.92 -24.09 22.61
N ILE A 668 34.00 -23.63 21.38
CA ILE A 668 35.18 -23.69 20.51
C ILE A 668 35.87 -22.33 20.49
N GLY A 669 35.13 -21.23 20.61
CA GLY A 669 35.59 -19.86 20.54
C GLY A 669 35.51 -19.32 19.12
N THR A 670 34.28 -19.28 18.60
CA THR A 670 33.99 -18.79 17.27
C THR A 670 32.94 -17.69 17.29
N GLN A 671 33.14 -16.68 16.48
CA GLN A 671 32.07 -15.77 16.03
C GLN A 671 31.66 -16.14 14.62
N ILE A 672 30.39 -16.19 14.36
CA ILE A 672 29.80 -16.62 13.08
C ILE A 672 28.99 -15.48 12.48
N THR A 673 29.32 -15.10 11.26
CA THR A 673 28.48 -14.24 10.44
C THR A 673 27.68 -15.10 9.47
N LEU A 674 26.38 -14.97 9.47
CA LEU A 674 25.49 -15.55 8.47
C LEU A 674 25.03 -14.42 7.53
N ASP A 675 25.29 -14.60 6.24
CA ASP A 675 24.64 -13.85 5.18
C ASP A 675 23.77 -14.79 4.36
N THR A 676 22.55 -14.34 4.02
CA THR A 676 21.66 -15.07 3.11
C THR A 676 21.43 -14.25 1.86
N TYR A 677 21.33 -14.91 0.70
CA TYR A 677 21.10 -14.25 -0.58
C TYR A 677 20.02 -14.99 -1.36
N THR A 678 19.04 -14.24 -1.87
CA THR A 678 18.01 -14.76 -2.78
C THR A 678 17.82 -13.82 -3.95
N TYR A 679 17.47 -14.42 -5.11
CA TYR A 679 17.37 -13.74 -6.39
C TYR A 679 16.05 -14.06 -7.06
N ASN A 680 15.45 -13.09 -7.74
CA ASN A 680 14.29 -13.28 -8.62
C ASN A 680 14.68 -13.62 -10.07
N GLU A 681 15.98 -13.84 -10.31
CA GLU A 681 16.53 -14.23 -11.62
C GLU A 681 16.14 -15.69 -11.92
N THR A 682 15.62 -15.95 -13.13
CA THR A 682 15.23 -17.30 -13.58
C THR A 682 16.34 -18.32 -13.37
N GLY A 683 16.00 -19.44 -12.73
CA GLY A 683 16.94 -20.51 -12.35
C GLY A 683 17.57 -20.32 -10.95
N LEU A 684 17.44 -19.14 -10.34
CA LEU A 684 17.83 -18.87 -8.95
C LEU A 684 16.62 -18.51 -8.07
N ASP A 685 15.49 -18.21 -8.67
CA ASP A 685 14.25 -17.76 -8.07
C ASP A 685 13.62 -18.78 -7.10
N TYR A 686 14.09 -20.04 -7.12
CA TYR A 686 13.74 -21.10 -6.19
C TYR A 686 14.85 -21.42 -5.18
N SER A 687 15.89 -20.58 -5.07
CA SER A 687 17.09 -20.88 -4.29
C SER A 687 17.44 -19.82 -3.27
N ALA A 688 18.01 -20.26 -2.15
CA ALA A 688 18.64 -19.42 -1.15
C ALA A 688 20.08 -19.86 -0.94
N ILE A 689 21.00 -18.89 -0.86
CA ILE A 689 22.41 -19.13 -0.52
C ILE A 689 22.61 -18.75 0.94
N PHE A 690 23.04 -19.67 1.76
CA PHE A 690 23.42 -19.46 3.16
C PHE A 690 24.94 -19.45 3.25
N ARG A 691 25.55 -18.29 3.48
CA ARG A 691 26.99 -18.11 3.65
C ARG A 691 27.30 -17.91 5.12
N TYR A 692 28.14 -18.80 5.68
CA TYR A 692 28.61 -18.74 7.04
C TYR A 692 30.11 -18.42 7.06
N VAL A 693 30.49 -17.33 7.73
CA VAL A 693 31.88 -16.94 7.97
C VAL A 693 32.21 -17.20 9.43
N PHE A 694 33.18 -18.09 9.70
CA PHE A 694 33.63 -18.46 11.03
C PHE A 694 34.92 -17.70 11.35
N LYS A 695 34.89 -16.80 12.32
CA LYS A 695 36.02 -16.09 12.87
C LYS A 695 36.48 -16.75 14.14
N ASN A 696 37.76 -17.11 14.21
CA ASN A 696 38.36 -17.71 15.38
C ASN A 696 38.65 -16.64 16.42
N THR A 697 37.98 -16.68 17.55
CA THR A 697 38.16 -15.80 18.71
C THR A 697 38.85 -16.51 19.91
N SER A 698 39.26 -17.79 19.76
CA SER A 698 39.79 -18.61 20.84
C SER A 698 41.21 -18.26 21.27
N GLY A 699 41.97 -17.49 20.49
CA GLY A 699 43.34 -17.10 20.74
C GLY A 699 44.38 -18.15 20.29
N SER A 700 43.98 -19.30 19.78
CA SER A 700 44.85 -20.35 19.19
C SER A 700 44.25 -20.88 17.90
N ASP A 701 45.05 -21.54 17.07
CA ASP A 701 44.52 -22.15 15.84
C ASP A 701 43.48 -23.23 16.17
N ILE A 702 42.38 -23.25 15.44
CA ILE A 702 41.39 -24.31 15.52
C ILE A 702 41.67 -25.28 14.37
N SER A 703 41.88 -26.55 14.69
CA SER A 703 42.08 -27.65 13.74
C SER A 703 40.87 -28.57 13.70
N ASP A 704 40.81 -29.43 12.65
CA ASP A 704 39.75 -30.42 12.47
C ASP A 704 38.35 -29.85 12.55
N PHE A 705 38.18 -28.65 12.04
CA PHE A 705 36.88 -27.94 12.05
C PHE A 705 35.99 -28.41 10.94
N TYR A 706 34.74 -28.77 11.28
CA TYR A 706 33.67 -29.09 10.38
C TYR A 706 32.47 -28.18 10.63
N ALA A 707 31.79 -27.77 9.59
CA ALA A 707 30.60 -26.94 9.70
C ALA A 707 29.57 -27.27 8.59
N GLY A 708 28.28 -27.24 8.93
CA GLY A 708 27.21 -27.58 8.01
C GLY A 708 25.84 -27.27 8.55
N LEU A 709 24.84 -27.68 7.77
CA LEU A 709 23.43 -27.56 8.10
C LEU A 709 22.77 -28.92 8.23
N PHE A 710 21.92 -29.05 9.24
CA PHE A 710 20.96 -30.11 9.39
C PHE A 710 19.60 -29.61 8.89
N PHE A 711 18.88 -30.47 8.17
CA PHE A 711 17.50 -30.22 7.80
C PHE A 711 16.66 -31.51 7.92
N ASP A 712 15.48 -31.35 8.51
CA ASP A 712 14.44 -32.36 8.67
C ASP A 712 13.27 -31.96 7.76
N TRP A 713 13.20 -32.58 6.57
CA TRP A 713 12.26 -32.18 5.53
C TRP A 713 10.99 -33.02 5.53
N ASP A 714 9.87 -32.38 5.78
CA ASP A 714 8.50 -32.92 5.64
C ASP A 714 7.89 -32.48 4.31
N ILE A 715 8.31 -33.12 3.19
CA ILE A 715 7.90 -32.70 1.83
C ILE A 715 6.39 -32.85 1.62
N ASP A 716 5.74 -33.77 2.33
CA ASP A 716 4.29 -33.85 2.48
C ASP A 716 3.97 -34.11 3.96
N GLU A 717 3.39 -33.12 4.61
CA GLU A 717 3.01 -33.18 6.03
C GLU A 717 2.08 -34.36 6.35
N SER A 718 1.23 -34.75 5.41
CA SER A 718 0.28 -35.87 5.58
C SER A 718 0.89 -37.27 5.38
N THR A 719 2.02 -37.35 4.68
CA THR A 719 2.70 -38.60 4.27
C THR A 719 4.22 -38.58 4.38
N SER A 720 4.77 -37.76 5.31
CA SER A 720 6.22 -37.61 5.55
C SER A 720 6.98 -38.93 5.72
N GLY A 721 6.29 -39.97 6.14
CA GLY A 721 6.80 -41.34 6.22
C GLY A 721 7.20 -42.01 4.89
N ASN A 722 7.12 -41.33 3.74
CA ASN A 722 7.52 -41.84 2.43
C ASN A 722 8.66 -41.03 1.76
N ASN A 723 9.22 -40.06 2.46
CA ASN A 723 10.32 -39.25 1.93
C ASN A 723 11.59 -40.10 1.72
N THR A 724 12.42 -39.68 0.79
CA THR A 724 13.73 -40.25 0.53
C THR A 724 14.80 -39.18 0.46
N ALA A 725 16.00 -39.53 0.93
CA ALA A 725 17.18 -38.67 0.84
C ALA A 725 18.32 -39.40 0.14
N TYR A 726 19.03 -38.76 -0.76
CA TYR A 726 20.24 -39.32 -1.37
C TYR A 726 21.25 -38.22 -1.75
N TYR A 727 22.53 -38.62 -1.88
CA TYR A 727 23.60 -37.72 -2.33
C TYR A 727 23.98 -38.04 -3.78
N ASP A 728 23.85 -37.05 -4.65
CA ASP A 728 24.32 -37.13 -6.01
C ASP A 728 25.80 -36.79 -6.08
N THR A 729 26.65 -37.80 -6.37
CA THR A 729 28.10 -37.66 -6.38
C THR A 729 28.63 -36.92 -7.59
N GLU A 730 27.89 -36.88 -8.70
CA GLU A 730 28.25 -36.16 -9.92
C GLU A 730 28.07 -34.63 -9.70
N PHE A 731 26.90 -34.25 -9.21
CA PHE A 731 26.57 -32.85 -8.95
C PHE A 731 26.92 -32.40 -7.53
N LYS A 732 27.38 -33.30 -6.68
CA LYS A 732 27.81 -33.03 -5.29
C LYS A 732 26.72 -32.33 -4.47
N CYS A 733 25.51 -32.84 -4.51
CA CYS A 733 24.39 -32.29 -3.78
C CYS A 733 23.54 -33.36 -3.11
N ALA A 734 22.97 -33.04 -1.95
CA ALA A 734 21.93 -33.84 -1.32
C ALA A 734 20.57 -33.51 -1.96
N ILE A 735 19.77 -34.53 -2.18
CA ILE A 735 18.44 -34.42 -2.79
C ILE A 735 17.45 -35.16 -1.90
N PHE A 736 16.36 -34.46 -1.58
CA PHE A 736 15.22 -35.00 -0.84
C PHE A 736 14.00 -34.98 -1.75
N SER A 737 13.21 -36.05 -1.70
CA SER A 737 12.07 -36.21 -2.59
C SER A 737 10.96 -37.03 -1.97
N HIS A 738 9.72 -36.85 -2.46
CA HIS A 738 8.57 -37.66 -2.15
C HIS A 738 8.08 -38.42 -3.41
N PRO A 739 7.65 -39.67 -3.34
CA PRO A 739 7.39 -40.47 -4.53
C PRO A 739 6.21 -40.03 -5.40
N THR A 740 5.28 -39.25 -4.84
CA THR A 740 4.06 -38.80 -5.53
C THR A 740 4.00 -37.31 -5.80
N LEU A 741 4.95 -36.51 -5.30
CA LEU A 741 4.99 -35.07 -5.49
C LEU A 741 6.04 -34.69 -6.53
N ASN A 742 5.71 -33.72 -7.37
CA ASN A 742 6.56 -33.25 -8.46
C ASN A 742 7.43 -32.06 -8.04
N TYR A 743 7.96 -32.07 -6.82
CA TYR A 743 8.98 -31.12 -6.39
C TYR A 743 10.00 -31.79 -5.47
N TYR A 744 11.20 -31.24 -5.51
CA TYR A 744 12.40 -31.79 -4.92
C TYR A 744 13.09 -30.69 -4.10
N VAL A 745 13.71 -31.08 -3.00
CA VAL A 745 14.57 -30.19 -2.22
C VAL A 745 16.01 -30.58 -2.43
N GLY A 746 16.85 -29.60 -2.80
CA GLY A 746 18.28 -29.81 -3.00
C GLY A 746 19.14 -28.99 -2.07
N MET A 747 20.29 -29.54 -1.66
CA MET A 747 21.28 -28.84 -0.88
C MET A 747 22.66 -29.08 -1.48
N GLY A 748 23.32 -28.02 -1.93
CA GLY A 748 24.65 -28.08 -2.53
C GLY A 748 25.66 -27.20 -1.82
N LEU A 749 26.86 -27.74 -1.53
CA LEU A 749 27.95 -26.95 -0.99
C LEU A 749 28.58 -26.05 -2.06
N GLY A 750 28.63 -24.74 -1.80
CA GLY A 750 29.54 -23.81 -2.44
C GLY A 750 30.68 -23.51 -1.46
N TRP A 751 31.84 -24.08 -1.68
CA TRP A 751 32.91 -24.06 -0.69
C TRP A 751 34.29 -23.77 -1.29
N LYS A 752 35.21 -23.26 -0.46
CA LYS A 752 36.62 -23.07 -0.79
C LYS A 752 37.56 -23.96 0.05
N TRP A 753 37.07 -24.61 1.15
CA TRP A 753 37.88 -25.28 2.15
C TRP A 753 37.29 -26.63 2.54
N GLY A 754 38.12 -27.66 2.71
CA GLY A 754 37.75 -28.99 3.17
C GLY A 754 37.19 -29.90 2.09
N SER A 755 36.54 -30.96 2.51
CA SER A 755 35.86 -31.96 1.66
C SER A 755 34.36 -31.94 1.90
N ASP A 756 33.58 -32.44 0.95
CA ASP A 756 32.14 -32.60 1.09
C ASP A 756 31.84 -33.74 2.07
N ASN A 757 30.93 -33.52 2.96
CA ASN A 757 30.35 -34.54 3.81
C ASN A 757 28.82 -34.50 3.68
N PHE A 758 28.21 -35.66 3.63
CA PHE A 758 26.76 -35.83 3.70
C PHE A 758 26.42 -37.09 4.46
N TYR A 759 25.49 -36.96 5.41
CA TYR A 759 24.94 -38.09 6.18
C TYR A 759 23.43 -38.05 6.10
N ALA A 760 22.85 -39.03 5.38
CA ALA A 760 21.41 -39.22 5.32
C ALA A 760 20.92 -39.96 6.57
N ILE A 761 19.85 -39.50 7.19
CA ILE A 761 19.28 -40.03 8.41
C ILE A 761 17.86 -40.52 8.10
N LYS A 762 17.55 -41.75 8.49
CA LYS A 762 16.18 -42.22 8.67
C LYS A 762 15.81 -41.95 10.11
N ASN A 763 14.84 -41.07 10.37
CA ASN A 763 14.65 -40.44 11.68
C ASN A 763 14.38 -41.42 12.81
N ASP A 764 13.78 -42.58 12.53
CA ASP A 764 13.52 -43.68 13.47
C ASP A 764 14.72 -44.64 13.70
N GLY A 765 15.82 -44.45 13.00
CA GLY A 765 17.01 -45.30 13.07
C GLY A 765 16.82 -46.74 12.59
N SER A 766 15.66 -47.06 11.94
CA SER A 766 15.33 -48.44 11.56
C SER A 766 16.23 -49.03 10.49
N ASP A 767 17.04 -48.21 9.84
CA ASP A 767 18.05 -48.61 8.87
C ASP A 767 19.43 -48.88 9.51
N GLY A 768 19.53 -48.87 10.82
CA GLY A 768 20.76 -49.04 11.60
C GLY A 768 21.63 -47.81 11.69
N GLY A 769 21.11 -46.63 11.29
CA GLY A 769 21.72 -45.34 11.40
C GLY A 769 21.40 -44.59 12.70
N ILE A 770 21.52 -43.26 12.66
CA ILE A 770 21.16 -42.39 13.78
C ILE A 770 19.64 -42.38 13.95
N ASN A 771 19.18 -42.44 15.20
CA ASN A 771 17.77 -42.25 15.57
C ASN A 771 17.62 -40.89 16.24
N ILE A 772 16.97 -39.96 15.60
CA ILE A 772 16.79 -38.60 16.14
C ILE A 772 15.54 -38.47 17.02
N TYR A 773 14.70 -39.53 17.11
CA TYR A 773 13.49 -39.52 17.94
C TYR A 773 13.78 -39.89 19.40
N ASP A 774 14.80 -40.70 19.68
CA ASP A 774 15.14 -41.06 21.06
C ASP A 774 16.03 -40.00 21.73
N ASN A 775 16.94 -39.42 20.98
CA ASN A 775 17.77 -38.20 21.27
C ASN A 775 18.67 -37.95 20.04
N PHE A 776 19.18 -36.70 19.90
CA PHE A 776 20.20 -36.39 18.90
C PHE A 776 21.45 -35.93 19.63
N THR A 777 22.28 -36.87 20.07
CA THR A 777 23.44 -36.62 20.92
C THR A 777 24.57 -35.90 20.21
N LYS A 778 25.44 -35.22 20.93
CA LYS A 778 26.65 -34.59 20.36
C LYS A 778 27.55 -35.57 19.60
N GLN A 779 27.62 -36.85 20.04
CA GLN A 779 28.34 -37.90 19.34
C GLN A 779 27.70 -38.21 17.97
N GLU A 780 26.39 -38.30 17.90
CA GLU A 780 25.66 -38.57 16.67
C GLU A 780 25.75 -37.37 15.72
N LYS A 781 25.61 -36.17 16.22
CA LYS A 781 25.82 -34.93 15.47
C LYS A 781 27.22 -34.86 14.89
N TRP A 782 28.23 -35.22 15.69
CA TRP A 782 29.61 -35.30 15.20
C TRP A 782 29.77 -36.34 14.10
N THR A 783 29.14 -37.50 14.28
CA THR A 783 29.17 -38.59 13.28
C THR A 783 28.55 -38.09 11.97
N ALA A 784 27.37 -37.46 12.02
CA ALA A 784 26.69 -36.93 10.86
C ALA A 784 27.48 -35.80 10.19
N LEU A 785 28.19 -34.99 10.98
CA LEU A 785 28.94 -33.84 10.50
C LEU A 785 30.29 -34.24 9.84
N SER A 786 30.96 -35.29 10.30
CA SER A 786 32.39 -35.53 10.00
C SER A 786 32.72 -36.88 9.34
N SER A 787 31.74 -37.73 9.09
CA SER A 787 31.97 -39.09 8.55
C SER A 787 32.13 -39.16 7.04
N GLY A 788 32.28 -38.05 6.36
CA GLY A 788 32.40 -38.00 4.89
C GLY A 788 31.07 -38.37 4.20
N LEU A 789 31.16 -39.20 3.16
CA LEU A 789 30.02 -39.74 2.44
C LEU A 789 29.72 -41.19 2.89
N SER A 790 29.77 -41.47 4.19
CA SER A 790 29.62 -42.81 4.71
C SER A 790 28.18 -43.33 4.65
N LYS A 791 27.19 -42.48 4.66
CA LYS A 791 25.77 -42.82 4.52
C LYS A 791 25.07 -41.82 3.59
N THR A 792 24.99 -42.19 2.32
CA THR A 792 24.53 -41.29 1.24
C THR A 792 23.06 -41.47 0.87
N THR A 793 22.34 -42.36 1.54
CA THR A 793 20.93 -42.63 1.24
C THR A 793 20.16 -42.94 2.53
N ALA A 794 18.90 -42.55 2.59
CA ALA A 794 17.94 -42.88 3.61
C ALA A 794 16.51 -42.94 3.02
N GLY A 795 15.64 -43.68 3.68
CA GLY A 795 14.23 -43.79 3.29
C GLY A 795 13.95 -45.03 2.39
N PRO A 796 12.67 -45.27 1.95
CA PRO A 796 11.55 -44.41 2.30
C PRO A 796 11.25 -44.35 3.78
N GLY A 797 10.82 -43.21 4.26
CA GLY A 797 10.52 -42.93 5.66
C GLY A 797 10.45 -41.45 5.95
N ASP A 798 10.38 -41.12 7.20
CA ASP A 798 10.69 -39.79 7.68
C ASP A 798 12.21 -39.63 7.67
N VAL A 799 12.74 -38.63 6.92
CA VAL A 799 14.16 -38.52 6.63
C VAL A 799 14.69 -37.12 6.80
N SER A 800 15.85 -37.04 7.42
CA SER A 800 16.62 -35.81 7.53
C SER A 800 18.05 -36.00 7.00
N GLY A 801 18.88 -34.95 7.07
CA GLY A 801 20.27 -35.04 6.65
C GLY A 801 21.14 -33.89 7.11
N VAL A 802 22.43 -34.19 7.22
CA VAL A 802 23.49 -33.20 7.47
C VAL A 802 24.36 -33.09 6.24
N ILE A 803 24.47 -31.87 5.70
CA ILE A 803 25.46 -31.51 4.67
C ILE A 803 26.50 -30.59 5.29
N SER A 804 27.78 -30.88 5.12
CA SER A 804 28.84 -30.13 5.75
C SER A 804 30.13 -30.10 4.95
N ALA A 805 31.00 -29.12 5.29
CA ALA A 805 32.36 -29.03 4.79
C ALA A 805 33.38 -29.29 5.94
N GLY A 806 34.46 -29.97 5.65
CA GLY A 806 35.53 -30.24 6.57
C GLY A 806 36.35 -31.47 6.24
N PRO A 807 37.50 -31.75 6.96
CA PRO A 807 38.07 -30.84 7.94
C PRO A 807 38.83 -29.67 7.30
N PHE A 808 38.87 -28.54 8.02
CA PHE A 808 39.76 -27.43 7.71
C PHE A 808 40.28 -26.78 9.02
N SER A 809 41.29 -25.89 8.89
CA SER A 809 41.82 -25.17 10.04
C SER A 809 41.47 -23.70 9.94
N ILE A 810 41.18 -23.06 11.10
CA ILE A 810 40.95 -21.63 11.23
C ILE A 810 42.08 -21.06 12.06
N PRO A 811 43.00 -20.26 11.47
CA PRO A 811 44.09 -19.64 12.25
C PRO A 811 43.55 -18.76 13.36
N SER A 812 44.34 -18.56 14.40
CA SER A 812 44.04 -17.61 15.49
C SER A 812 43.71 -16.22 14.87
N GLN A 813 42.59 -15.64 15.26
CA GLN A 813 42.05 -14.39 14.70
C GLN A 813 41.77 -14.43 13.19
N GLY A 814 41.92 -15.58 12.54
CA GLY A 814 41.61 -15.77 11.13
C GLY A 814 40.15 -16.17 10.90
N GLU A 815 39.78 -16.19 9.65
CA GLU A 815 38.41 -16.52 9.21
C GLU A 815 38.41 -17.63 8.15
N ARG A 816 37.33 -18.41 8.13
CA ARG A 816 36.99 -19.35 7.06
C ARG A 816 35.49 -19.33 6.78
N GLU A 817 35.14 -19.54 5.54
CA GLU A 817 33.73 -19.50 5.14
C GLU A 817 33.29 -20.80 4.45
N ILE A 818 32.01 -21.13 4.62
CA ILE A 818 31.29 -22.12 3.82
C ILE A 818 30.02 -21.48 3.27
N ALA A 819 29.52 -22.02 2.16
CA ALA A 819 28.19 -21.67 1.68
C ALA A 819 27.39 -22.92 1.35
N ILE A 820 26.10 -22.86 1.56
CA ILE A 820 25.16 -23.93 1.21
C ILE A 820 24.05 -23.30 0.38
N VAL A 821 23.85 -23.81 -0.83
CA VAL A 821 22.73 -23.47 -1.69
C VAL A 821 21.60 -24.43 -1.37
N VAL A 822 20.48 -23.90 -0.92
CA VAL A 822 19.24 -24.65 -0.68
C VAL A 822 18.26 -24.27 -1.77
N THR A 823 17.68 -25.25 -2.47
CA THR A 823 16.76 -25.00 -3.58
C THR A 823 15.52 -25.88 -3.50
N LEU A 824 14.39 -25.36 -3.91
CA LEU A 824 13.13 -26.07 -4.10
C LEU A 824 12.84 -26.05 -5.60
N ALA A 825 12.65 -27.22 -6.25
CA ALA A 825 12.46 -27.23 -7.70
C ALA A 825 11.42 -28.28 -8.13
N PRO A 826 10.69 -28.02 -9.23
CA PRO A 826 9.68 -28.96 -9.73
C PRO A 826 10.28 -30.17 -10.47
N SER A 827 11.61 -30.17 -10.71
CA SER A 827 12.32 -31.32 -11.31
C SER A 827 13.76 -31.40 -10.80
N ILE A 828 14.34 -32.58 -10.88
CA ILE A 828 15.73 -32.83 -10.50
C ILE A 828 16.71 -32.06 -11.41
N ASP A 829 16.41 -31.90 -12.69
CA ASP A 829 17.28 -31.17 -13.62
C ASP A 829 17.32 -29.67 -13.28
N GLN A 830 16.18 -29.04 -13.02
CA GLN A 830 16.11 -27.65 -12.53
C GLN A 830 16.79 -27.47 -11.17
N LEU A 831 16.60 -28.42 -10.26
CA LEU A 831 17.26 -28.43 -8.96
C LEU A 831 18.80 -28.38 -9.13
N LYS A 832 19.35 -29.24 -9.97
CA LYS A 832 20.79 -29.32 -10.24
C LYS A 832 21.30 -28.04 -10.91
N GLU A 833 20.58 -27.51 -11.88
CA GLU A 833 20.91 -26.24 -12.54
C GLU A 833 20.92 -25.09 -11.51
N SER A 834 19.89 -24.99 -10.67
CA SER A 834 19.79 -23.93 -9.64
C SER A 834 20.92 -24.00 -8.62
N ILE A 835 21.32 -25.20 -8.20
CA ILE A 835 22.48 -25.37 -7.31
C ILE A 835 23.77 -24.87 -7.96
N GLU A 836 24.02 -25.22 -9.23
CA GLU A 836 25.22 -24.76 -9.95
C GLU A 836 25.24 -23.25 -10.17
N LEU A 837 24.08 -22.65 -10.50
CA LEU A 837 23.95 -21.21 -10.60
C LEU A 837 24.17 -20.52 -9.25
N GLY A 838 23.61 -21.07 -8.16
CA GLY A 838 23.83 -20.56 -6.81
C GLY A 838 25.29 -20.62 -6.36
N ARG A 839 26.00 -21.71 -6.70
CA ARG A 839 27.46 -21.82 -6.51
C ARG A 839 28.22 -20.76 -7.29
N ALA A 840 27.87 -20.55 -8.55
CA ALA A 840 28.50 -19.54 -9.40
C ALA A 840 28.29 -18.12 -8.82
N LYS A 841 27.10 -17.81 -8.31
CA LYS A 841 26.81 -16.53 -7.62
C LYS A 841 27.62 -16.38 -6.34
N TYR A 842 27.70 -17.43 -5.52
CA TYR A 842 28.52 -17.40 -4.30
C TYR A 842 29.99 -17.07 -4.59
N PHE A 843 30.60 -17.64 -5.66
CA PHE A 843 31.96 -17.33 -6.02
C PHE A 843 32.18 -15.90 -6.57
N GLN A 844 31.13 -15.20 -6.91
CA GLN A 844 31.15 -13.78 -7.31
C GLN A 844 31.02 -12.82 -6.11
N LEU A 845 30.59 -13.32 -4.94
CA LEU A 845 30.50 -12.50 -3.73
C LEU A 845 31.89 -12.11 -3.22
N PRO A 846 32.07 -10.92 -2.64
CA PRO A 846 33.35 -10.53 -2.04
C PRO A 846 33.71 -11.48 -0.89
N THR A 847 35.00 -11.75 -0.72
CA THR A 847 35.50 -12.63 0.36
C THR A 847 35.50 -11.88 1.69
N ALA A 848 35.33 -12.59 2.81
CA ALA A 848 35.34 -12.02 4.15
C ALA A 848 36.64 -11.25 4.49
N VAL A 849 37.75 -11.54 3.78
CA VAL A 849 39.04 -10.87 3.96
C VAL A 849 39.07 -9.41 3.47
N ASP A 850 38.08 -9.01 2.66
CA ASP A 850 37.99 -7.65 2.12
C ASP A 850 37.19 -6.68 3.04
N GLU A 851 36.68 -7.15 4.18
CA GLU A 851 35.81 -6.40 5.07
C GLU A 851 36.42 -6.06 6.46
N GLU A 852 37.68 -5.66 6.55
CA GLU A 852 38.16 -5.02 7.81
C GLU A 852 37.74 -3.54 7.84
N THR A 853 36.80 -3.24 8.69
CA THR A 853 36.51 -2.08 9.53
C THR A 853 35.12 -1.45 9.35
N ASN A 854 34.40 -1.40 10.45
CA ASN A 854 33.15 -0.71 10.80
C ASN A 854 31.84 -1.38 10.43
N ILE A 855 31.24 -1.92 11.49
CA ILE A 855 29.88 -2.45 11.58
C ILE A 855 28.88 -1.31 11.36
N ASN A 856 28.56 -1.07 10.11
CA ASN A 856 27.32 -0.56 9.58
C ASN A 856 27.29 -1.02 8.12
N PRO A 857 26.28 -1.78 7.68
CA PRO A 857 26.12 -2.04 6.28
C PRO A 857 25.73 -0.73 5.57
N VAL A 858 26.72 0.04 5.15
CA VAL A 858 26.48 1.14 4.21
C VAL A 858 26.19 0.47 2.88
N ILE A 859 24.91 0.32 2.59
CA ILE A 859 24.42 -0.27 1.34
C ILE A 859 24.73 0.69 0.19
N PHE A 860 25.03 0.18 -1.02
CA PHE A 860 25.04 1.00 -2.21
C PHE A 860 23.60 1.40 -2.53
N ASN A 861 23.22 2.59 -2.12
CA ASN A 861 21.88 3.10 -2.29
C ASN A 861 21.92 4.52 -2.86
N LEU A 862 20.92 4.83 -3.68
CA LEU A 862 20.65 6.16 -4.18
C LEU A 862 19.25 6.54 -3.74
N GLU A 863 19.14 7.50 -2.83
CA GLU A 863 17.85 7.94 -2.31
C GLU A 863 17.09 8.77 -3.37
N GLN A 864 15.78 8.85 -3.22
CA GLN A 864 14.99 9.78 -4.01
C GLN A 864 15.44 11.20 -3.69
N ASN A 865 15.70 12.01 -4.73
CA ASN A 865 16.06 13.41 -4.52
C ASN A 865 14.97 14.15 -3.74
N PHE A 866 15.38 15.04 -2.87
CA PHE A 866 14.43 15.79 -2.05
C PHE A 866 14.73 17.30 -2.10
N PRO A 867 13.69 18.14 -2.31
CA PRO A 867 12.33 17.79 -2.69
C PRO A 867 12.21 17.18 -4.10
N ASN A 868 11.14 16.42 -4.38
CA ASN A 868 10.77 15.96 -5.70
C ASN A 868 9.23 15.87 -5.81
N PRO A 869 8.55 16.69 -6.63
CA PRO A 869 9.11 17.71 -7.52
C PRO A 869 9.85 18.84 -6.79
N PHE A 870 10.80 19.52 -7.48
CA PHE A 870 11.62 20.56 -6.88
C PHE A 870 11.61 21.87 -7.69
N ASN A 871 11.92 22.99 -7.02
CA ASN A 871 12.00 24.32 -7.63
C ASN A 871 12.95 25.25 -6.87
N PRO A 872 14.08 25.68 -7.41
CA PRO A 872 14.87 25.02 -8.45
C PRO A 872 15.94 24.09 -7.87
N ILE A 873 15.96 23.88 -6.54
CA ILE A 873 17.04 23.19 -5.81
C ILE A 873 16.50 21.87 -5.25
N THR A 874 17.31 20.82 -5.39
CA THR A 874 17.04 19.51 -4.77
C THR A 874 18.33 18.91 -4.24
N SER A 875 18.25 18.11 -3.19
CA SER A 875 19.35 17.30 -2.63
C SER A 875 19.24 15.87 -3.11
N ILE A 876 20.34 15.27 -3.50
CA ILE A 876 20.48 13.88 -3.88
C ILE A 876 21.40 13.22 -2.86
N LYS A 877 20.88 12.30 -2.09
CA LYS A 877 21.60 11.57 -1.04
C LYS A 877 21.84 10.13 -1.48
N PHE A 878 23.00 9.60 -1.20
CA PHE A 878 23.36 8.22 -1.52
C PHE A 878 24.39 7.68 -0.54
N SER A 879 24.53 6.37 -0.51
CA SER A 879 25.49 5.68 0.33
C SER A 879 26.40 4.78 -0.50
N LEU A 880 27.68 4.73 -0.11
CA LEU A 880 28.72 3.92 -0.71
C LEU A 880 29.23 2.88 0.29
N PRO A 881 29.11 1.58 0.01
CA PRO A 881 29.61 0.52 0.90
C PRO A 881 31.13 0.48 0.96
N THR A 882 31.81 0.91 -0.11
CA THR A 882 33.27 0.92 -0.25
C THR A 882 33.73 2.21 -0.87
N SER A 883 34.92 2.68 -0.48
CA SER A 883 35.58 3.82 -1.13
C SER A 883 35.94 3.47 -2.57
N GLY A 884 35.78 4.43 -3.49
CA GLY A 884 36.15 4.23 -4.89
C GLY A 884 35.65 5.31 -5.82
N TYR A 885 36.02 5.12 -7.11
CA TYR A 885 35.66 6.06 -8.15
C TYR A 885 34.17 6.10 -8.40
N THR A 886 33.57 7.26 -8.11
CA THR A 886 32.13 7.46 -8.09
C THR A 886 31.73 8.55 -9.07
N GLN A 887 30.64 8.32 -9.80
CA GLN A 887 30.02 9.29 -10.69
C GLN A 887 28.56 9.48 -10.30
N LEU A 888 28.14 10.73 -10.13
CA LEU A 888 26.74 11.12 -10.03
C LEU A 888 26.43 12.09 -11.15
N LYS A 889 25.58 11.67 -12.08
CA LYS A 889 25.26 12.43 -13.29
C LYS A 889 23.76 12.59 -13.47
N ILE A 890 23.36 13.68 -14.10
CA ILE A 890 21.98 14.00 -14.42
C ILE A 890 21.80 14.02 -15.93
N TYR A 891 20.72 13.40 -16.39
CA TYR A 891 20.35 13.26 -17.80
C TYR A 891 18.95 13.82 -18.05
N ASP A 892 18.66 14.23 -19.27
CA ASP A 892 17.28 14.42 -19.74
C ASP A 892 16.63 13.08 -20.13
N VAL A 893 15.34 13.10 -20.46
CA VAL A 893 14.59 11.89 -20.87
C VAL A 893 15.09 11.24 -22.18
N LEU A 894 15.89 11.95 -22.96
CA LEU A 894 16.53 11.46 -24.19
C LEU A 894 17.90 10.84 -23.91
N GLY A 895 18.36 10.84 -22.65
CA GLY A 895 19.67 10.32 -22.25
C GLY A 895 20.84 11.28 -22.46
N ASN A 896 20.60 12.55 -22.79
CA ASN A 896 21.68 13.55 -22.90
C ASN A 896 22.14 13.97 -21.51
N GLU A 897 23.46 13.98 -21.27
CA GLU A 897 24.03 14.45 -20.01
C GLU A 897 23.77 15.95 -19.83
N ILE A 898 23.11 16.28 -18.74
CA ILE A 898 22.78 17.66 -18.32
C ILE A 898 23.82 18.19 -17.35
N LYS A 899 24.12 17.43 -16.29
CA LYS A 899 25.05 17.85 -15.23
C LYS A 899 25.82 16.67 -14.70
N THR A 900 27.09 16.85 -14.44
CA THR A 900 27.89 15.95 -13.61
C THR A 900 28.03 16.63 -12.25
N LEU A 901 27.48 16.00 -11.19
CA LEU A 901 27.57 16.50 -9.81
C LEU A 901 28.85 16.01 -9.15
N ILE A 902 29.27 14.77 -9.44
CA ILE A 902 30.53 14.20 -9.00
C ILE A 902 31.14 13.30 -10.08
N ASN A 903 32.46 13.27 -10.13
CA ASN A 903 33.26 12.43 -11.01
C ASN A 903 34.66 12.28 -10.43
N GLY A 904 34.81 11.41 -9.42
CA GLY A 904 36.06 11.23 -8.66
C GLY A 904 35.94 10.22 -7.55
N ASP A 905 37.02 10.01 -6.81
CA ASP A 905 37.02 9.09 -5.68
C ASP A 905 36.25 9.67 -4.49
N LEU A 906 35.39 8.84 -3.88
CA LEU A 906 34.72 9.12 -2.64
C LEU A 906 35.02 8.01 -1.62
N GLU A 907 35.09 8.39 -0.35
CA GLU A 907 35.17 7.46 0.76
C GLU A 907 33.86 6.71 0.94
N LYS A 908 33.91 5.52 1.55
CA LYS A 908 32.71 4.83 1.98
C LYS A 908 31.91 5.71 2.95
N GLY A 909 30.58 5.60 2.92
CA GLY A 909 29.72 6.40 3.80
C GLY A 909 28.54 7.01 3.06
N ILE A 910 27.82 7.87 3.78
CA ILE A 910 26.66 8.59 3.24
C ILE A 910 27.12 9.93 2.69
N HIS A 911 26.69 10.23 1.47
CA HIS A 911 27.01 11.45 0.75
C HIS A 911 25.74 12.19 0.31
N SER A 912 25.82 13.54 0.27
CA SER A 912 24.71 14.37 -0.20
C SER A 912 25.22 15.44 -1.16
N PHE A 913 24.57 15.58 -2.31
CA PHE A 913 24.90 16.57 -3.33
C PHE A 913 23.65 17.35 -3.74
N THR A 914 23.80 18.64 -3.89
CA THR A 914 22.69 19.53 -4.28
C THR A 914 22.75 19.82 -5.77
N TRP A 915 21.61 19.75 -6.46
CA TRP A 915 21.44 20.23 -7.80
C TRP A 915 20.52 21.45 -7.85
N ASP A 916 20.97 22.49 -8.51
CA ASP A 916 20.31 23.80 -8.62
C ASP A 916 19.58 24.01 -9.96
N ALA A 917 19.24 22.94 -10.64
CA ALA A 917 18.62 22.93 -11.97
C ALA A 917 19.45 23.69 -13.05
N THR A 918 20.78 23.54 -12.98
CA THR A 918 21.69 24.06 -14.02
C THR A 918 22.37 22.91 -14.77
N ASN A 919 22.72 23.15 -16.04
CA ASN A 919 23.56 22.24 -16.83
C ASN A 919 25.06 22.42 -16.52
N ASN A 920 25.92 21.64 -17.18
CA ASN A 920 27.39 21.74 -17.03
C ASN A 920 27.99 23.12 -17.41
N LYS A 921 27.21 23.97 -18.10
CA LYS A 921 27.57 25.37 -18.42
C LYS A 921 26.98 26.36 -17.46
N ASN A 922 26.40 25.92 -16.33
CA ASN A 922 25.68 26.72 -15.32
C ASN A 922 24.49 27.52 -15.89
N GLN A 923 23.87 27.02 -16.97
CA GLN A 923 22.66 27.58 -17.53
C GLN A 923 21.47 26.83 -16.95
N LYS A 924 20.39 27.54 -16.56
CA LYS A 924 19.17 26.89 -16.03
C LYS A 924 18.49 26.05 -17.09
N VAL A 925 18.13 24.85 -16.71
CA VAL A 925 17.38 23.91 -17.57
C VAL A 925 15.88 24.13 -17.45
N VAL A 926 15.08 23.61 -18.36
CA VAL A 926 13.60 23.80 -18.40
C VAL A 926 12.90 22.90 -17.39
N SER A 927 11.64 23.22 -17.05
CA SER A 927 10.78 22.30 -16.28
C SER A 927 10.62 21.00 -17.03
N GLY A 928 10.61 19.88 -16.33
CA GLY A 928 10.50 18.55 -16.91
C GLY A 928 11.08 17.44 -16.03
N ILE A 929 11.06 16.23 -16.58
CA ILE A 929 11.61 15.04 -15.93
C ILE A 929 13.10 14.95 -16.26
N TYR A 930 13.89 14.62 -15.24
CA TYR A 930 15.33 14.34 -15.34
C TYR A 930 15.63 13.01 -14.68
N ILE A 931 16.68 12.34 -15.12
CA ILE A 931 17.17 11.07 -14.55
C ILE A 931 18.53 11.37 -13.93
N TYR A 932 18.75 11.00 -12.68
CA TYR A 932 20.04 11.03 -12.06
C TYR A 932 20.56 9.61 -11.84
N GLU A 933 21.83 9.42 -12.08
CA GLU A 933 22.49 8.13 -12.09
C GLU A 933 23.73 8.15 -11.22
N LEU A 934 23.80 7.23 -10.28
CA LEU A 934 24.96 6.94 -9.46
C LEU A 934 25.68 5.71 -10.02
N LYS A 935 26.99 5.83 -10.23
CA LYS A 935 27.87 4.70 -10.55
C LYS A 935 29.06 4.71 -9.59
N SER A 936 29.38 3.56 -8.99
CA SER A 936 30.58 3.36 -8.20
C SER A 936 30.96 1.88 -8.21
N ASN A 937 32.26 1.57 -8.38
CA ASN A 937 32.81 0.21 -8.31
C ASN A 937 32.04 -0.84 -9.14
N GLY A 938 31.57 -0.46 -10.34
CA GLY A 938 30.81 -1.36 -11.24
C GLY A 938 29.30 -1.44 -10.94
N LEU A 939 28.85 -0.92 -9.81
CA LEU A 939 27.43 -0.82 -9.46
C LEU A 939 26.79 0.42 -10.09
N ARG A 940 25.50 0.34 -10.40
CA ARG A 940 24.75 1.42 -11.04
C ARG A 940 23.31 1.47 -10.53
N ILE A 941 22.87 2.63 -10.08
CA ILE A 941 21.48 2.92 -9.74
C ILE A 941 21.08 4.22 -10.41
N SER A 942 19.85 4.31 -10.91
CA SER A 942 19.28 5.56 -11.44
C SER A 942 17.87 5.80 -10.90
N LYS A 943 17.53 7.07 -10.73
CA LYS A 943 16.20 7.51 -10.30
C LYS A 943 15.74 8.71 -11.13
N LYS A 944 14.41 8.93 -11.13
CA LYS A 944 13.78 10.08 -11.80
C LYS A 944 13.58 11.23 -10.82
N MET A 945 13.59 12.46 -11.33
CA MET A 945 13.21 13.66 -10.58
C MET A 945 12.45 14.62 -11.48
N THR A 946 11.58 15.43 -10.90
CA THR A 946 10.74 16.39 -11.63
C THR A 946 11.07 17.80 -11.19
N LEU A 947 11.52 18.63 -12.16
CA LEU A 947 11.72 20.05 -11.97
C LEU A 947 10.45 20.82 -12.35
N LEU A 948 9.90 21.57 -11.41
CA LEU A 948 8.81 22.52 -11.64
C LEU A 948 9.36 23.96 -11.48
N LYS A 949 9.04 24.85 -12.41
CA LYS A 949 9.36 26.28 -12.31
C LYS A 949 8.10 27.07 -12.12
#